data_2a3f7528dbb755344ac1818d24a6999a
#
_entry.id   2a3f7528dbb755344ac1818d24a6999a
#
_cell.length_a   1.000
_cell.length_b   1.000
_cell.length_c   1.000
_cell.angle_alpha   90.00
_cell.angle_beta   90.00
_cell.angle_gamma   90.00
#
_symmetry.space_group_name_H-M   'P 1'
#
loop_
_entity.id
_entity.type
_entity.pdbx_description
1 polymer ?
#
loop_
_entity_poly.entity_id
_entity_poly.type
_entity_poly.pdbx_seq_one_letter_code
_entity_poly.pdbx_strand_id
1 'polypeptide(L)'
;MFVMIAVQAQELTGFVKDSMTHKPLDCASVVLMDRSGNPLTFMNTKENGGFSLTMPKGTNAAKLQVTYLGYTPKSVPIGLFKNGETIYLTPNAISLREVEIKSKRLQQKSDTLVYSVAGFRHKQDRSIADVIAKMPGLAVSEKGTITYQGKPINNFYIEGMDLLGKKYSMASENLSAKKVKKVEVFRNHQSIKALKGIQFSNQAAINLVLEDDAKEVLNGMAEIGMGASTPKGIGEDFLRNTRIIAMLFGHNHQSLTMHKSNNAGKDIQHEIRDLTSSSQLESDNKGWVDNIGISAPNIGLGRYNFNNTHIAATNWLFKTKRKAELRLQGTYLFDKTIGYKKDITTFTNINNLPIMTEETHANLYRREMDVELQYKENKDSLYVNNVLKTSINWNESFANTILNGTNTRQAVEPRKRHLRDEFSVIKKFRNNKSVDVNASFDYLYLPGKLLTLSDSVPQSLNVNTLSSLISTRFRHRVWGMYISYDAQMKYHRDDFELNDHDKVSYQQAELKLTPRMSMEKNGLRLSCSLPIYVSSYRLAGAKEHQAFVSPYVSLGYQCSGYLSLLFNYSHQKSCYDVGNCLPLAYYISYATRIEGNGKLCFISYDNVDGKLEFSNPNIGLFFNARGSYTLINDVPLFGYRYDNNIYSIVATPQKANNRQVLASAELSKAFGYGKLMMTIGADAMRHDYKAWISEQVADGHVDNYSAKFQVAFIPTPWFSLEGKSTFHESKYTNKTFRSLSSSPLRSFKHNLTMNFMPGNFLFAWTHELYHSNDHSVSHTYFSDLKCTYTHKRYEISFMANNIFGSKKYERNVVYSSTIQYTVNSLRPREFMLEVSFSL
;
A
#
# COMPACT_ATOMS: atom_id res chain seq x y z
N MET A 1 68.58 35.71 -31.50
CA MET A 1 69.23 34.70 -30.65
C MET A 1 68.45 34.64 -29.37
N PHE A 2 67.40 33.75 -29.33
CA PHE A 2 66.61 33.54 -28.15
C PHE A 2 67.30 32.42 -27.31
N VAL A 3 67.79 32.85 -26.13
CA VAL A 3 68.30 31.84 -25.15
C VAL A 3 67.07 31.25 -24.43
N MET A 4 66.75 30.00 -24.74
CA MET A 4 65.82 29.17 -23.93
C MET A 4 66.50 28.78 -22.60
N ILE A 5 66.12 29.40 -21.51
CA ILE A 5 66.48 28.95 -20.16
C ILE A 5 65.59 27.74 -19.85
N ALA A 6 66.15 26.55 -19.94
CA ALA A 6 65.50 25.32 -19.47
C ALA A 6 65.46 25.37 -17.92
N VAL A 7 64.34 25.76 -17.34
CA VAL A 7 64.10 25.63 -15.91
C VAL A 7 63.76 24.14 -15.60
N GLN A 8 64.72 23.41 -15.08
CA GLN A 8 64.52 22.03 -14.62
C GLN A 8 63.55 22.00 -13.45
N ALA A 9 62.57 21.11 -13.51
CA ALA A 9 61.70 20.84 -12.38
C ALA A 9 62.53 20.21 -11.25
N GLN A 10 62.46 20.74 -10.04
CA GLN A 10 63.19 20.20 -8.90
C GLN A 10 62.60 18.87 -8.48
N GLU A 11 63.39 17.78 -8.51
CA GLU A 11 62.97 16.45 -8.09
C GLU A 11 63.50 16.19 -6.69
N LEU A 12 62.65 15.75 -5.80
CA LEU A 12 62.95 15.39 -4.42
C LEU A 12 63.02 13.87 -4.34
N THR A 13 64.17 13.30 -4.07
CA THR A 13 64.39 11.85 -3.96
C THR A 13 64.83 11.48 -2.54
N GLY A 14 64.46 10.30 -2.06
CA GLY A 14 64.88 9.84 -0.77
C GLY A 14 64.39 8.40 -0.49
N PHE A 15 64.64 7.92 0.73
CA PHE A 15 64.22 6.60 1.18
C PHE A 15 63.46 6.71 2.48
N VAL A 16 62.51 5.80 2.70
CA VAL A 16 61.75 5.64 3.97
C VAL A 16 62.09 4.26 4.55
N LYS A 17 62.57 4.25 5.78
CA LYS A 17 62.93 3.03 6.51
C LYS A 17 62.39 3.01 7.93
N ASP A 18 62.28 1.81 8.46
CA ASP A 18 61.99 1.59 9.87
C ASP A 18 63.15 2.03 10.78
N SER A 19 62.86 2.77 11.85
CA SER A 19 63.89 3.31 12.73
C SER A 19 64.62 2.25 13.58
N MET A 20 63.99 1.08 13.83
CA MET A 20 64.55 0.03 14.67
C MET A 20 65.22 -1.06 13.85
N THR A 21 64.57 -1.48 12.75
CA THR A 21 65.06 -2.62 11.95
C THR A 21 65.86 -2.20 10.73
N HIS A 22 65.86 -0.89 10.39
CA HIS A 22 66.43 -0.29 9.18
C HIS A 22 65.92 -0.88 7.85
N LYS A 23 64.88 -1.71 7.87
CA LYS A 23 64.25 -2.28 6.69
C LYS A 23 63.51 -1.19 5.89
N PRO A 24 63.53 -1.27 4.55
CA PRO A 24 62.76 -0.36 3.72
C PRO A 24 61.28 -0.54 3.98
N LEU A 25 60.52 0.56 3.96
CA LEU A 25 59.07 0.57 4.08
C LEU A 25 58.46 0.75 2.70
N ASP A 26 57.90 -0.32 2.14
CA ASP A 26 57.16 -0.31 0.89
C ASP A 26 55.78 0.28 1.08
N CYS A 27 55.30 1.03 0.05
CA CYS A 27 53.98 1.68 0.06
C CYS A 27 53.81 2.73 1.20
N ALA A 28 54.86 3.28 1.77
CA ALA A 28 54.74 4.45 2.66
C ALA A 28 54.33 5.70 1.86
N SER A 29 53.31 6.42 2.32
CA SER A 29 52.83 7.60 1.63
C SER A 29 53.70 8.80 1.95
N VAL A 30 54.30 9.43 0.93
CA VAL A 30 55.09 10.64 0.99
C VAL A 30 54.34 11.78 0.35
N VAL A 31 53.97 12.82 1.11
CA VAL A 31 53.13 13.92 0.69
C VAL A 31 53.89 15.25 0.83
N LEU A 32 53.98 16.01 -0.23
CA LEU A 32 54.50 17.37 -0.22
C LEU A 32 53.36 18.33 0.15
N MET A 33 53.57 19.17 1.17
CA MET A 33 52.58 20.09 1.67
C MET A 33 53.05 21.54 1.59
N ASP A 34 52.09 22.46 1.41
CA ASP A 34 52.30 23.89 1.54
C ASP A 34 52.37 24.36 2.99
N ARG A 35 52.56 25.68 3.23
CA ARG A 35 52.58 26.29 4.57
C ARG A 35 51.24 26.20 5.29
N SER A 36 50.13 26.10 4.55
CA SER A 36 48.77 26.00 5.07
C SER A 36 48.35 24.56 5.39
N GLY A 37 49.23 23.55 5.11
CA GLY A 37 48.97 22.15 5.31
C GLY A 37 48.17 21.45 4.20
N ASN A 38 48.01 22.08 3.05
CA ASN A 38 47.36 21.46 1.89
C ASN A 38 48.35 20.57 1.12
N PRO A 39 47.94 19.39 0.62
CA PRO A 39 48.83 18.57 -0.19
C PRO A 39 49.05 19.17 -1.60
N LEU A 40 50.29 19.26 -2.02
CA LEU A 40 50.70 19.74 -3.34
C LEU A 40 50.87 18.59 -4.33
N THR A 41 51.55 17.54 -3.91
CA THR A 41 51.73 16.28 -4.63
C THR A 41 52.04 15.16 -3.66
N PHE A 42 51.89 13.92 -4.11
CA PHE A 42 52.17 12.74 -3.26
C PHE A 42 52.65 11.57 -4.12
N MET A 43 53.30 10.64 -3.46
CA MET A 43 53.63 9.30 -4.01
C MET A 43 53.78 8.29 -2.88
N ASN A 44 53.72 6.99 -3.23
CA ASN A 44 54.08 5.91 -2.32
C ASN A 44 55.48 5.42 -2.61
N THR A 45 56.20 4.99 -1.56
CA THR A 45 57.53 4.38 -1.71
C THR A 45 57.47 3.06 -2.45
N LYS A 46 58.55 2.72 -3.13
CA LYS A 46 58.76 1.44 -3.81
C LYS A 46 59.24 0.37 -2.83
N GLU A 47 59.32 -0.89 -3.25
CA GLU A 47 59.79 -2.04 -2.44
C GLU A 47 61.14 -1.81 -1.72
N ASN A 48 62.06 -1.01 -2.30
CA ASN A 48 63.30 -0.59 -1.67
C ASN A 48 63.19 0.61 -0.73
N GLY A 49 61.96 1.07 -0.45
CA GLY A 49 61.65 2.24 0.36
C GLY A 49 61.94 3.58 -0.33
N GLY A 50 62.34 3.61 -1.59
CA GLY A 50 62.71 4.80 -2.35
C GLY A 50 61.47 5.53 -2.86
N PHE A 51 61.60 6.89 -2.92
CA PHE A 51 60.60 7.79 -3.53
C PHE A 51 61.27 8.87 -4.42
N SER A 52 60.54 9.34 -5.40
CA SER A 52 60.94 10.45 -6.26
C SER A 52 59.73 11.32 -6.58
N LEU A 53 59.68 12.51 -5.98
CA LEU A 53 58.59 13.45 -6.03
C LEU A 53 58.98 14.66 -6.85
N THR A 54 58.21 15.00 -7.89
CA THR A 54 58.43 16.20 -8.69
C THR A 54 57.72 17.40 -8.04
N MET A 55 58.48 18.45 -7.76
CA MET A 55 57.92 19.69 -7.19
C MET A 55 57.11 20.43 -8.26
N PRO A 56 55.82 20.73 -8.07
CA PRO A 56 55.07 21.55 -9.01
C PRO A 56 55.62 22.97 -9.11
N LYS A 57 55.70 23.50 -10.30
CA LYS A 57 56.22 24.87 -10.53
C LYS A 57 55.36 25.94 -9.89
N GLY A 58 55.97 26.91 -9.23
CA GLY A 58 55.31 28.07 -8.66
C GLY A 58 54.59 27.78 -7.31
N THR A 59 54.88 26.66 -6.66
CA THR A 59 54.27 26.31 -5.38
C THR A 59 55.23 26.58 -4.19
N ASN A 60 54.66 27.11 -3.08
CA ASN A 60 55.40 27.30 -1.83
C ASN A 60 55.38 26.04 -0.96
N ALA A 61 56.11 25.04 -1.41
CA ALA A 61 56.28 23.82 -0.65
C ALA A 61 56.99 24.07 0.70
N ALA A 62 56.42 23.55 1.82
CA ALA A 62 56.92 23.82 3.15
C ALA A 62 57.52 22.58 3.83
N LYS A 63 56.88 21.42 3.66
CA LYS A 63 57.30 20.20 4.33
C LYS A 63 56.92 18.93 3.56
N LEU A 64 57.74 17.88 3.74
CA LEU A 64 57.40 16.48 3.38
C LEU A 64 56.76 15.83 4.60
N GLN A 65 55.60 15.26 4.44
CA GLN A 65 54.96 14.42 5.44
C GLN A 65 54.97 12.97 4.98
N VAL A 66 55.52 12.11 5.82
CA VAL A 66 55.63 10.68 5.55
C VAL A 66 54.76 9.93 6.53
N THR A 67 53.86 9.09 6.03
CA THR A 67 52.94 8.25 6.82
C THR A 67 52.99 6.81 6.38
N TYR A 68 52.95 5.90 7.36
CA TYR A 68 52.87 4.46 7.13
C TYR A 68 52.02 3.80 8.21
N LEU A 69 51.23 2.81 7.83
CA LEU A 69 50.35 2.13 8.79
C LEU A 69 51.15 1.45 9.90
N GLY A 70 50.84 1.73 11.15
CA GLY A 70 51.58 1.20 12.31
C GLY A 70 52.81 2.02 12.69
N TYR A 71 53.02 3.22 12.13
CA TYR A 71 54.15 4.11 12.45
C TYR A 71 53.69 5.54 12.79
N THR A 72 54.48 6.23 13.58
CA THR A 72 54.22 7.65 13.89
C THR A 72 54.51 8.51 12.64
N PRO A 73 53.55 9.31 12.17
CA PRO A 73 53.79 10.21 11.04
C PRO A 73 54.96 11.17 11.29
N LYS A 74 55.85 11.35 10.29
CA LYS A 74 56.98 12.26 10.40
C LYS A 74 56.87 13.37 9.37
N SER A 75 57.10 14.61 9.80
CA SER A 75 57.17 15.77 8.92
C SER A 75 58.57 16.32 8.89
N VAL A 76 59.10 16.52 7.70
CA VAL A 76 60.44 17.10 7.46
C VAL A 76 60.31 18.41 6.68
N PRO A 77 60.77 19.54 7.23
CA PRO A 77 60.76 20.82 6.49
C PRO A 77 61.58 20.70 5.21
N ILE A 78 61.12 21.22 4.09
CA ILE A 78 61.78 21.14 2.79
C ILE A 78 63.19 21.76 2.81
N GLY A 79 63.37 22.83 3.54
CA GLY A 79 64.63 23.53 3.69
C GLY A 79 65.71 22.72 4.44
N LEU A 80 65.33 21.64 5.17
CA LEU A 80 66.21 20.75 5.90
C LEU A 80 66.38 19.39 5.19
N PHE A 81 65.57 19.12 4.18
CA PHE A 81 65.60 17.85 3.45
C PHE A 81 66.70 17.83 2.37
N LYS A 82 67.59 16.85 2.37
CA LYS A 82 68.60 16.67 1.34
C LYS A 82 68.18 15.54 0.40
N ASN A 83 68.36 15.74 -0.91
CA ASN A 83 68.04 14.69 -1.89
C ASN A 83 68.93 13.42 -1.63
N GLY A 84 68.27 12.25 -1.66
CA GLY A 84 68.82 10.97 -1.30
C GLY A 84 68.83 10.63 0.20
N GLU A 85 68.32 11.50 1.05
CA GLU A 85 68.25 11.29 2.50
C GLU A 85 67.23 10.20 2.87
N THR A 86 67.58 9.45 3.95
CA THR A 86 66.69 8.43 4.48
C THR A 86 65.85 9.00 5.64
N ILE A 87 64.52 8.92 5.52
CA ILE A 87 63.55 9.29 6.56
C ILE A 87 63.24 8.02 7.37
N TYR A 88 63.56 8.03 8.63
CA TYR A 88 63.23 6.92 9.56
C TYR A 88 61.87 7.18 10.22
N LEU A 89 60.94 6.21 10.14
CA LEU A 89 59.68 6.19 10.86
C LEU A 89 59.77 5.30 12.09
N THR A 90 59.21 5.74 13.20
CA THR A 90 59.19 4.98 14.45
C THR A 90 57.92 4.14 14.53
N PRO A 91 58.02 2.80 14.74
CA PRO A 91 56.87 1.98 14.98
C PRO A 91 56.03 2.54 16.13
N ASN A 92 54.72 2.62 15.91
CA ASN A 92 53.75 3.02 16.92
C ASN A 92 52.66 1.97 16.90
N ALA A 93 52.53 1.18 17.96
CA ALA A 93 51.39 0.29 18.14
C ALA A 93 50.12 1.16 18.28
N ILE A 94 49.44 1.41 17.16
CA ILE A 94 48.14 2.02 17.18
C ILE A 94 47.23 0.98 17.81
N SER A 95 46.83 1.16 19.06
CA SER A 95 45.61 0.58 19.57
C SER A 95 44.50 1.14 18.68
N LEU A 96 43.99 0.31 17.76
CA LEU A 96 42.79 0.64 16.99
C LEU A 96 41.72 0.89 18.02
N ARG A 97 41.34 2.15 18.26
CA ARG A 97 40.07 2.46 18.85
C ARG A 97 39.07 1.71 17.98
N GLU A 98 38.25 0.88 18.60
CA GLU A 98 37.13 0.23 17.97
C GLU A 98 36.38 1.31 17.17
N VAL A 99 36.55 1.30 15.85
CA VAL A 99 35.82 2.16 14.95
C VAL A 99 34.41 1.60 14.95
N GLU A 100 33.58 2.14 15.82
CA GLU A 100 32.15 1.94 15.74
C GLU A 100 31.73 2.48 14.38
N ILE A 101 31.70 1.59 13.37
CA ILE A 101 31.17 1.90 12.05
C ILE A 101 29.67 2.10 12.28
N LYS A 102 29.24 3.29 12.60
CA LYS A 102 27.83 3.69 12.56
C LYS A 102 27.42 3.56 11.11
N SER A 103 26.94 2.38 10.74
CA SER A 103 26.38 2.18 9.40
C SER A 103 25.37 3.29 9.15
N LYS A 104 25.47 3.99 8.01
CA LYS A 104 24.51 5.02 7.66
C LYS A 104 23.13 4.41 7.70
N ARG A 105 22.21 4.98 8.50
CA ARG A 105 20.84 4.48 8.67
C ARG A 105 20.11 4.30 7.33
N LEU A 106 20.42 5.17 6.37
CA LEU A 106 19.87 5.18 5.03
C LEU A 106 20.99 5.41 4.03
N GLN A 107 21.08 4.55 3.02
CA GLN A 107 22.04 4.64 1.91
C GLN A 107 21.28 4.57 0.59
N GLN A 108 21.74 5.32 -0.39
CA GLN A 108 21.26 5.20 -1.77
C GLN A 108 22.35 4.51 -2.60
N LYS A 109 21.99 3.42 -3.27
CA LYS A 109 22.84 2.70 -4.23
C LYS A 109 22.11 2.64 -5.56
N SER A 110 22.46 3.53 -6.49
CA SER A 110 21.75 3.66 -7.76
C SER A 110 20.23 3.88 -7.54
N ASP A 111 19.40 2.98 -8.02
CA ASP A 111 17.94 3.00 -7.88
C ASP A 111 17.42 2.33 -6.60
N THR A 112 18.30 1.86 -5.72
CA THR A 112 17.95 1.17 -4.47
C THR A 112 18.22 2.06 -3.26
N LEU A 113 17.21 2.23 -2.40
CA LEU A 113 17.37 2.78 -1.06
C LEU A 113 17.55 1.64 -0.07
N VAL A 114 18.59 1.67 0.74
CA VAL A 114 18.91 0.66 1.74
C VAL A 114 18.76 1.26 3.13
N TYR A 115 17.75 0.81 3.86
CA TYR A 115 17.49 1.19 5.25
C TYR A 115 18.09 0.13 6.18
N SER A 116 18.92 0.54 7.14
CA SER A 116 19.36 -0.32 8.23
C SER A 116 18.25 -0.45 9.26
N VAL A 117 17.70 -1.65 9.46
CA VAL A 117 16.60 -1.86 10.44
C VAL A 117 17.01 -1.43 11.84
N ALA A 118 18.22 -1.74 12.28
CA ALA A 118 18.75 -1.33 13.58
C ALA A 118 18.74 0.19 13.77
N GLY A 119 18.81 0.98 12.68
CA GLY A 119 18.78 2.44 12.74
C GLY A 119 17.38 3.04 12.97
N PHE A 120 16.31 2.30 12.66
CA PHE A 120 14.92 2.75 12.76
C PHE A 120 14.09 1.95 13.78
N ARG A 121 14.58 0.76 14.18
CA ARG A 121 13.92 -0.10 15.15
C ARG A 121 14.01 0.47 16.56
N HIS A 122 12.86 0.49 17.23
CA HIS A 122 12.75 0.83 18.65
C HIS A 122 12.45 -0.43 19.47
N LYS A 123 12.57 -0.35 20.80
CA LYS A 123 12.30 -1.49 21.69
C LYS A 123 10.84 -1.97 21.64
N GLN A 124 9.90 -1.06 21.37
CA GLN A 124 8.47 -1.37 21.23
C GLN A 124 8.10 -2.05 19.93
N ASP A 125 8.97 -2.00 18.90
CA ASP A 125 8.67 -2.55 17.59
C ASP A 125 8.78 -4.07 17.63
N ARG A 126 7.68 -4.74 17.38
CA ARG A 126 7.61 -6.20 17.34
C ARG A 126 7.82 -6.73 15.93
N SER A 127 7.08 -6.17 14.97
CA SER A 127 7.07 -6.58 13.58
C SER A 127 7.95 -5.70 12.70
N ILE A 128 8.32 -6.19 11.53
CA ILE A 128 9.02 -5.35 10.56
C ILE A 128 8.13 -4.24 9.99
N ALA A 129 6.80 -4.41 9.98
CA ALA A 129 5.85 -3.37 9.57
C ALA A 129 5.95 -2.14 10.49
N ASP A 130 6.11 -2.33 11.82
CA ASP A 130 6.27 -1.24 12.79
C ASP A 130 7.50 -0.38 12.48
N VAL A 131 8.57 -1.01 12.01
CA VAL A 131 9.82 -0.33 11.64
C VAL A 131 9.69 0.36 10.29
N ILE A 132 9.08 -0.31 9.29
CA ILE A 132 8.85 0.24 7.95
C ILE A 132 8.01 1.52 8.04
N ALA A 133 6.99 1.56 8.91
CA ALA A 133 6.16 2.74 9.11
C ALA A 133 6.92 3.99 9.60
N LYS A 134 8.14 3.81 10.13
CA LYS A 134 9.03 4.86 10.63
C LYS A 134 10.15 5.23 9.65
N MET A 135 10.25 4.50 8.54
CA MET A 135 11.26 4.78 7.51
C MET A 135 10.82 5.92 6.60
N PRO A 136 11.64 6.96 6.41
CA PRO A 136 11.29 8.10 5.57
C PRO A 136 10.88 7.70 4.14
N GLY A 137 9.76 8.23 3.66
CA GLY A 137 9.22 7.93 2.32
C GLY A 137 8.42 6.63 2.24
N LEU A 138 8.37 5.85 3.31
CA LEU A 138 7.52 4.67 3.43
C LEU A 138 6.35 4.96 4.38
N ALA A 139 5.23 4.32 4.14
CA ALA A 139 4.09 4.33 5.05
C ALA A 139 3.41 2.96 5.05
N VAL A 140 2.83 2.59 6.18
CA VAL A 140 2.02 1.38 6.34
C VAL A 140 0.62 1.80 6.75
N SER A 141 -0.40 1.37 6.00
CA SER A 141 -1.79 1.65 6.33
C SER A 141 -2.29 0.74 7.45
N GLU A 142 -3.43 1.08 8.06
CA GLU A 142 -4.11 0.21 9.05
C GLU A 142 -4.50 -1.16 8.48
N LYS A 143 -4.59 -1.30 7.16
CA LYS A 143 -4.85 -2.56 6.45
C LYS A 143 -3.58 -3.29 6.01
N GLY A 144 -2.39 -2.89 6.48
CA GLY A 144 -1.11 -3.53 6.16
C GLY A 144 -0.52 -3.15 4.79
N THR A 145 -1.16 -2.26 4.01
CA THR A 145 -0.62 -1.82 2.71
C THR A 145 0.59 -0.96 2.90
N ILE A 146 1.72 -1.38 2.33
CA ILE A 146 2.95 -0.60 2.33
C ILE A 146 2.98 0.28 1.08
N THR A 147 3.25 1.56 1.26
CA THR A 147 3.41 2.52 0.18
C THR A 147 4.80 3.13 0.20
N TYR A 148 5.34 3.43 -0.97
CA TYR A 148 6.53 4.26 -1.15
C TYR A 148 6.13 5.54 -1.87
N GLN A 149 6.36 6.69 -1.23
CA GLN A 149 5.95 8.02 -1.73
C GLN A 149 4.48 8.06 -2.19
N GLY A 150 3.59 7.52 -1.34
CA GLY A 150 2.15 7.51 -1.58
C GLY A 150 1.65 6.48 -2.60
N LYS A 151 2.54 5.69 -3.24
CA LYS A 151 2.16 4.60 -4.16
C LYS A 151 2.34 3.23 -3.50
N PRO A 152 1.36 2.31 -3.59
CA PRO A 152 1.55 0.93 -3.16
C PRO A 152 2.74 0.28 -3.85
N ILE A 153 3.48 -0.55 -3.10
CA ILE A 153 4.56 -1.35 -3.67
C ILE A 153 3.99 -2.45 -4.59
N ASN A 154 4.75 -2.83 -5.62
CA ASN A 154 4.32 -3.88 -6.54
C ASN A 154 4.74 -5.30 -6.11
N ASN A 155 5.85 -5.43 -5.38
CA ASN A 155 6.36 -6.71 -4.88
C ASN A 155 6.97 -6.56 -3.48
N PHE A 156 6.88 -7.64 -2.72
CA PHE A 156 7.50 -7.77 -1.41
C PHE A 156 8.31 -9.07 -1.37
N TYR A 157 9.61 -8.93 -1.32
CA TYR A 157 10.55 -10.05 -1.32
C TYR A 157 11.12 -10.30 0.07
N ILE A 158 11.43 -11.55 0.35
CA ILE A 158 12.22 -11.97 1.50
C ILE A 158 13.41 -12.78 0.96
N GLU A 159 14.64 -12.32 1.20
CA GLU A 159 15.86 -12.89 0.61
C GLU A 159 15.77 -13.03 -0.93
N GLY A 160 15.12 -12.05 -1.58
CA GLY A 160 14.95 -11.99 -3.04
C GLY A 160 13.88 -12.93 -3.61
N MET A 161 13.07 -13.60 -2.79
CA MET A 161 11.99 -14.49 -3.21
C MET A 161 10.62 -13.95 -2.83
N ASP A 162 9.62 -14.16 -3.69
CA ASP A 162 8.24 -13.67 -3.55
C ASP A 162 7.32 -14.78 -3.00
N LEU A 163 7.45 -15.09 -1.70
CA LEU A 163 6.67 -16.14 -1.04
C LEU A 163 5.17 -15.83 -1.01
N LEU A 164 4.81 -14.58 -0.74
CA LEU A 164 3.44 -14.20 -0.35
C LEU A 164 2.68 -13.48 -1.46
N GLY A 165 3.36 -13.05 -2.52
CA GLY A 165 2.74 -12.27 -3.58
C GLY A 165 2.08 -11.01 -3.03
N LYS A 166 0.78 -10.88 -3.24
CA LYS A 166 0.00 -9.71 -2.81
C LYS A 166 -0.40 -9.74 -1.33
N LYS A 167 -0.25 -10.88 -0.64
CA LYS A 167 -0.63 -11.08 0.77
C LYS A 167 0.55 -10.86 1.74
N TYR A 168 1.43 -9.92 1.43
CA TYR A 168 2.69 -9.72 2.15
C TYR A 168 2.52 -9.21 3.59
N SER A 169 1.34 -8.72 4.01
CA SER A 169 1.05 -8.38 5.41
C SER A 169 1.22 -9.57 6.35
N MET A 170 0.98 -10.81 5.87
CA MET A 170 1.27 -12.02 6.64
C MET A 170 2.73 -12.08 7.12
N ALA A 171 3.69 -11.61 6.32
CA ALA A 171 5.08 -11.55 6.77
C ALA A 171 5.41 -10.21 7.45
N SER A 172 5.00 -9.07 6.87
CA SER A 172 5.42 -7.78 7.41
C SER A 172 4.95 -7.55 8.85
N GLU A 173 3.78 -8.08 9.22
CA GLU A 173 3.21 -7.94 10.57
C GLU A 173 3.62 -9.06 11.56
N ASN A 174 4.18 -10.15 11.04
CA ASN A 174 4.49 -11.32 11.86
C ASN A 174 5.98 -11.66 11.92
N LEU A 175 6.79 -11.17 11.00
CA LEU A 175 8.24 -11.33 11.05
C LEU A 175 8.81 -10.32 12.06
N SER A 176 9.53 -10.86 13.06
CA SER A 176 10.16 -10.03 14.08
C SER A 176 11.14 -9.03 13.46
N ALA A 177 11.02 -7.76 13.85
CA ALA A 177 11.97 -6.72 13.45
C ALA A 177 13.43 -7.03 13.81
N LYS A 178 13.67 -7.87 14.84
CA LYS A 178 15.01 -8.32 15.26
C LYS A 178 15.66 -9.28 14.26
N LYS A 179 14.86 -9.97 13.45
CA LYS A 179 15.33 -10.96 12.47
C LYS A 179 15.61 -10.35 11.09
N VAL A 180 15.37 -9.03 10.92
CA VAL A 180 15.61 -8.31 9.65
C VAL A 180 16.76 -7.33 9.82
N LYS A 181 17.78 -7.48 8.98
CA LYS A 181 19.00 -6.65 8.95
C LYS A 181 18.80 -5.35 8.17
N LYS A 182 18.17 -5.46 6.99
CA LYS A 182 17.98 -4.33 6.06
C LYS A 182 16.63 -4.42 5.36
N VAL A 183 16.08 -3.25 5.03
CA VAL A 183 14.97 -3.09 4.09
C VAL A 183 15.51 -2.39 2.86
N GLU A 184 15.47 -3.06 1.73
CA GLU A 184 15.87 -2.52 0.43
C GLU A 184 14.63 -2.10 -0.34
N VAL A 185 14.57 -0.84 -0.78
CA VAL A 185 13.50 -0.32 -1.61
C VAL A 185 14.04 -0.13 -3.03
N PHE A 186 13.59 -0.99 -3.93
CA PHE A 186 13.92 -0.90 -5.36
C PHE A 186 12.96 0.12 -6.00
N ARG A 187 13.47 1.30 -6.32
CA ARG A 187 12.72 2.31 -7.08
C ARG A 187 12.63 1.88 -8.54
N ASN A 188 11.55 2.23 -9.21
CA ASN A 188 11.34 1.88 -10.63
C ASN A 188 11.49 0.38 -10.91
N HIS A 189 10.95 -0.45 -10.00
CA HIS A 189 11.16 -1.90 -10.02
C HIS A 189 10.42 -2.56 -11.18
N GLN A 190 11.19 -3.23 -12.07
CA GLN A 190 10.66 -4.14 -13.09
C GLN A 190 10.83 -5.58 -12.61
N SER A 191 9.71 -6.22 -12.21
CA SER A 191 9.69 -7.58 -11.65
C SER A 191 10.00 -8.66 -12.70
N ILE A 192 9.72 -8.41 -13.98
CA ILE A 192 9.93 -9.34 -15.09
C ILE A 192 11.29 -9.08 -15.71
N LYS A 193 12.22 -10.02 -15.57
CA LYS A 193 13.60 -9.87 -16.07
C LYS A 193 13.66 -9.66 -17.58
N ALA A 194 12.83 -10.39 -18.34
CA ALA A 194 12.77 -10.25 -19.80
C ALA A 194 12.38 -8.85 -20.27
N LEU A 195 11.66 -8.06 -19.43
CA LEU A 195 11.26 -6.69 -19.74
C LEU A 195 12.23 -5.61 -19.24
N LYS A 196 13.28 -5.98 -18.50
CA LYS A 196 14.32 -5.03 -18.10
C LYS A 196 14.98 -4.40 -19.32
N GLY A 197 15.02 -3.04 -19.32
CA GLY A 197 15.54 -2.26 -20.44
C GLY A 197 14.61 -2.16 -21.67
N ILE A 198 13.43 -2.78 -21.61
CA ILE A 198 12.40 -2.70 -22.66
C ILE A 198 11.16 -1.94 -22.18
N GLN A 199 10.76 -2.15 -20.94
CA GLN A 199 9.61 -1.49 -20.35
C GLN A 199 10.00 -0.84 -19.03
N PHE A 200 9.73 0.45 -18.90
CA PHE A 200 9.92 1.20 -17.67
C PHE A 200 8.80 0.88 -16.66
N SER A 201 9.17 0.83 -15.38
CA SER A 201 8.24 0.74 -14.26
C SER A 201 8.43 1.98 -13.37
N ASN A 202 7.33 2.56 -12.89
CA ASN A 202 7.31 3.67 -11.93
C ASN A 202 6.88 3.20 -10.53
N GLN A 203 6.86 1.89 -10.30
CA GLN A 203 6.50 1.27 -9.03
C GLN A 203 7.75 0.89 -8.23
N ALA A 204 7.59 0.82 -6.91
CA ALA A 204 8.65 0.35 -6.03
C ALA A 204 8.38 -1.07 -5.55
N ALA A 205 9.45 -1.80 -5.22
CA ALA A 205 9.38 -3.06 -4.51
C ALA A 205 10.22 -3.00 -3.23
N ILE A 206 9.89 -3.84 -2.27
CA ILE A 206 10.64 -4.02 -1.03
C ILE A 206 11.28 -5.40 -1.02
N ASN A 207 12.53 -5.47 -0.55
CA ASN A 207 13.21 -6.71 -0.21
C ASN A 207 13.69 -6.66 1.24
N LEU A 208 13.31 -7.65 2.02
CA LEU A 208 13.84 -7.88 3.36
C LEU A 208 15.09 -8.74 3.29
N VAL A 209 16.19 -8.20 3.79
CA VAL A 209 17.43 -8.95 4.02
C VAL A 209 17.44 -9.36 5.48
N LEU A 210 17.43 -10.65 5.74
CA LEU A 210 17.38 -11.22 7.08
C LEU A 210 18.74 -11.19 7.78
N GLU A 211 18.73 -11.25 9.11
CA GLU A 211 19.93 -11.57 9.88
C GLU A 211 20.34 -13.02 9.62
N ASP A 212 21.62 -13.33 9.81
CA ASP A 212 22.16 -14.64 9.42
C ASP A 212 21.58 -15.78 10.28
N ASP A 213 21.21 -15.49 11.53
CA ASP A 213 20.53 -16.42 12.44
C ASP A 213 19.04 -16.66 12.13
N ALA A 214 18.48 -15.95 11.17
CA ALA A 214 17.10 -16.11 10.72
C ALA A 214 16.97 -16.88 9.39
N LYS A 215 18.10 -17.15 8.73
CA LYS A 215 18.13 -17.84 7.44
C LYS A 215 18.25 -19.35 7.64
N GLU A 216 17.51 -20.14 6.84
CA GLU A 216 17.51 -21.61 6.85
C GLU A 216 17.17 -22.24 8.21
N VAL A 217 16.59 -21.48 9.10
CA VAL A 217 16.16 -21.88 10.44
C VAL A 217 14.67 -21.66 10.57
N LEU A 218 13.99 -22.55 11.29
CA LEU A 218 12.60 -22.39 11.64
C LEU A 218 12.46 -21.19 12.61
N ASN A 219 11.81 -20.14 12.15
CA ASN A 219 11.40 -19.00 12.96
C ASN A 219 9.92 -19.19 13.34
N GLY A 220 9.60 -19.04 14.59
CA GLY A 220 8.24 -19.30 15.05
C GLY A 220 7.83 -18.36 16.16
N MET A 221 6.51 -18.21 16.32
CA MET A 221 5.91 -17.47 17.40
C MET A 221 4.61 -18.16 17.84
N ALA A 222 4.45 -18.31 19.15
CA ALA A 222 3.19 -18.71 19.76
C ALA A 222 2.74 -17.63 20.76
N GLU A 223 1.46 -17.23 20.70
CA GLU A 223 0.86 -16.27 21.62
C GLU A 223 -0.49 -16.78 22.08
N ILE A 224 -0.75 -16.71 23.37
CA ILE A 224 -2.03 -17.02 23.98
C ILE A 224 -2.42 -15.85 24.87
N GLY A 225 -3.62 -15.34 24.69
CA GLY A 225 -4.21 -14.27 25.48
C GLY A 225 -5.58 -14.68 26.02
N MET A 226 -5.83 -14.30 27.27
CA MET A 226 -7.12 -14.49 27.95
C MET A 226 -7.51 -13.19 28.64
N GLY A 227 -8.82 -12.91 28.69
CA GLY A 227 -9.30 -11.68 29.26
C GLY A 227 -10.80 -11.68 29.53
N ALA A 228 -11.28 -10.55 30.01
CA ALA A 228 -12.70 -10.33 30.29
C ALA A 228 -13.10 -8.90 29.95
N SER A 229 -14.37 -8.70 29.63
CA SER A 229 -15.01 -7.41 29.44
C SER A 229 -15.92 -7.05 30.61
N THR A 230 -16.02 -5.75 30.95
CA THR A 230 -16.90 -5.25 32.01
C THR A 230 -17.32 -3.79 31.76
N PRO A 231 -18.59 -3.41 31.87
CA PRO A 231 -19.75 -4.29 32.05
C PRO A 231 -19.99 -5.15 30.82
N LYS A 232 -20.85 -6.19 30.94
CA LYS A 232 -21.26 -7.04 29.82
C LYS A 232 -21.64 -6.19 28.61
N GLY A 233 -21.04 -6.53 27.46
CA GLY A 233 -21.30 -5.88 26.17
C GLY A 233 -22.29 -6.69 25.31
N ILE A 234 -22.35 -6.35 24.01
CA ILE A 234 -23.14 -7.09 23.01
C ILE A 234 -22.45 -8.43 22.67
N GLY A 235 -21.11 -8.52 22.81
CA GLY A 235 -20.30 -9.68 22.47
C GLY A 235 -20.09 -10.67 23.63
N GLU A 236 -19.11 -11.53 23.48
CA GLU A 236 -18.70 -12.50 24.49
C GLU A 236 -17.95 -11.78 25.65
N ASP A 237 -18.25 -12.15 26.90
CA ASP A 237 -17.61 -11.56 28.08
C ASP A 237 -16.19 -12.10 28.29
N PHE A 238 -15.95 -13.38 27.96
CA PHE A 238 -14.63 -13.99 27.99
C PHE A 238 -13.87 -13.70 26.69
N LEU A 239 -12.72 -13.06 26.82
CA LEU A 239 -11.89 -12.67 25.69
C LEU A 239 -10.75 -13.67 25.50
N ARG A 240 -10.46 -14.00 24.24
CA ARG A 240 -9.31 -14.82 23.85
C ARG A 240 -8.58 -14.25 22.66
N ASN A 241 -7.29 -14.48 22.62
CA ASN A 241 -6.43 -14.20 21.50
C ASN A 241 -5.37 -15.31 21.37
N THR A 242 -5.30 -15.96 20.22
CA THR A 242 -4.29 -16.98 19.94
C THR A 242 -3.61 -16.68 18.63
N ARG A 243 -2.28 -16.90 18.57
CA ARG A 243 -1.48 -16.76 17.38
C ARG A 243 -0.38 -17.81 17.37
N ILE A 244 -0.34 -18.62 16.34
CA ILE A 244 0.71 -19.62 16.12
C ILE A 244 1.23 -19.38 14.70
N ILE A 245 2.52 -19.16 14.56
CA ILE A 245 3.16 -18.86 13.27
C ILE A 245 4.47 -19.62 13.19
N ALA A 246 4.70 -20.25 12.04
CA ALA A 246 5.92 -20.91 11.69
C ALA A 246 6.40 -20.42 10.33
N MET A 247 7.66 -20.00 10.24
CA MET A 247 8.27 -19.43 9.03
C MET A 247 9.62 -20.06 8.79
N LEU A 248 9.91 -20.43 7.56
CA LEU A 248 11.19 -20.92 7.11
C LEU A 248 11.63 -20.18 5.84
N PHE A 249 12.83 -19.61 5.84
CA PHE A 249 13.36 -18.83 4.72
C PHE A 249 14.68 -19.45 4.24
N GLY A 250 14.57 -20.48 3.40
CA GLY A 250 15.71 -21.15 2.78
C GLY A 250 16.01 -20.64 1.37
N HIS A 251 17.14 -21.04 0.79
CA HIS A 251 17.56 -20.62 -0.55
C HIS A 251 16.71 -21.19 -1.69
N ASN A 252 16.16 -22.39 -1.51
CA ASN A 252 15.39 -23.09 -2.54
C ASN A 252 13.93 -23.31 -2.14
N HIS A 253 13.60 -23.11 -0.89
CA HIS A 253 12.22 -23.19 -0.40
C HIS A 253 12.01 -22.21 0.72
N GLN A 254 10.81 -21.64 0.73
CA GLN A 254 10.34 -20.80 1.81
C GLN A 254 8.92 -21.24 2.18
N SER A 255 8.58 -21.11 3.44
CA SER A 255 7.22 -21.38 3.92
C SER A 255 6.81 -20.44 5.03
N LEU A 256 5.51 -20.16 5.08
CA LEU A 256 4.85 -19.44 6.17
C LEU A 256 3.52 -20.12 6.42
N THR A 257 3.34 -20.66 7.62
CA THR A 257 2.07 -21.23 8.07
C THR A 257 1.65 -20.54 9.35
N MET A 258 0.37 -20.14 9.43
CA MET A 258 -0.16 -19.47 10.60
C MET A 258 -1.57 -19.93 10.93
N HIS A 259 -1.90 -19.92 12.21
CA HIS A 259 -3.25 -19.96 12.75
C HIS A 259 -3.42 -18.80 13.73
N LYS A 260 -4.50 -18.05 13.56
CA LYS A 260 -4.88 -16.96 14.49
C LYS A 260 -6.35 -17.07 14.83
N SER A 261 -6.66 -16.75 16.06
CA SER A 261 -8.05 -16.67 16.52
C SER A 261 -8.19 -15.60 17.59
N ASN A 262 -9.22 -14.75 17.46
CA ASN A 262 -9.55 -13.81 18.52
C ASN A 262 -11.04 -13.43 18.52
N ASN A 263 -11.53 -13.03 19.70
CA ASN A 263 -12.80 -12.34 19.90
C ASN A 263 -12.63 -10.97 20.60
N ALA A 264 -11.39 -10.45 20.60
CA ALA A 264 -10.99 -9.22 21.26
C ALA A 264 -10.95 -8.01 20.31
N GLY A 265 -11.71 -8.04 19.21
CA GLY A 265 -11.83 -6.92 18.28
C GLY A 265 -10.64 -6.71 17.34
N LYS A 266 -9.56 -7.48 17.45
CA LYS A 266 -8.37 -7.33 16.59
C LYS A 266 -8.71 -7.69 15.14
N ASP A 267 -8.36 -6.81 14.19
CA ASP A 267 -8.47 -7.14 12.76
C ASP A 267 -7.30 -8.03 12.36
N ILE A 268 -7.55 -9.31 12.22
CA ILE A 268 -6.59 -10.28 11.67
C ILE A 268 -6.91 -10.64 10.22
N GLN A 269 -8.08 -10.27 9.71
CA GLN A 269 -8.53 -10.63 8.36
C GLN A 269 -7.76 -9.90 7.26
N HIS A 270 -7.28 -8.68 7.53
CA HIS A 270 -6.53 -7.90 6.54
C HIS A 270 -5.21 -8.60 6.13
N GLU A 271 -4.65 -9.46 6.99
CA GLU A 271 -3.40 -10.17 6.69
C GLU A 271 -3.52 -11.17 5.54
N ILE A 272 -4.73 -11.72 5.30
CA ILE A 272 -4.97 -12.67 4.21
C ILE A 272 -5.53 -12.01 2.93
N ARG A 273 -5.69 -10.68 2.92
CA ARG A 273 -6.18 -9.92 1.74
C ARG A 273 -5.07 -9.54 0.79
N ASP A 274 -5.42 -9.40 -0.48
CA ASP A 274 -4.51 -8.88 -1.51
C ASP A 274 -4.32 -7.37 -1.34
N LEU A 275 -3.06 -6.91 -1.15
CA LEU A 275 -2.73 -5.51 -0.82
C LEU A 275 -2.24 -4.68 -2.02
N THR A 276 -1.92 -5.31 -3.14
CA THR A 276 -1.35 -4.63 -4.31
C THR A 276 -2.32 -4.51 -5.48
N SER A 277 -3.55 -5.01 -5.34
CA SER A 277 -4.50 -4.97 -6.43
C SER A 277 -5.16 -3.60 -6.53
N SER A 278 -4.74 -2.83 -7.52
CA SER A 278 -5.58 -1.84 -8.20
C SER A 278 -6.33 -2.51 -9.36
N SER A 279 -6.73 -3.78 -9.22
CA SER A 279 -7.33 -4.51 -10.32
C SER A 279 -8.74 -4.00 -10.56
N GLN A 280 -8.95 -3.45 -11.75
CA GLN A 280 -10.27 -3.21 -12.34
C GLN A 280 -11.19 -4.46 -12.30
N LEU A 281 -10.62 -5.64 -12.01
CA LEU A 281 -11.32 -6.92 -11.91
C LEU A 281 -11.93 -7.19 -10.53
N GLU A 282 -11.55 -6.48 -9.46
CA GLU A 282 -12.25 -6.58 -8.16
C GLU A 282 -13.60 -5.86 -8.14
N SER A 283 -13.83 -4.93 -9.06
CA SER A 283 -15.15 -4.30 -9.23
C SER A 283 -16.20 -5.29 -9.77
N ASP A 284 -15.76 -6.34 -10.48
CA ASP A 284 -16.64 -7.37 -11.05
C ASP A 284 -17.14 -8.40 -10.00
N ASN A 285 -16.64 -8.30 -8.75
CA ASN A 285 -17.06 -9.16 -7.63
C ASN A 285 -18.13 -8.50 -6.73
N LYS A 286 -18.84 -7.51 -7.22
CA LYS A 286 -19.97 -6.92 -6.50
C LYS A 286 -21.04 -7.99 -6.29
N GLY A 287 -21.37 -8.27 -5.02
CA GLY A 287 -22.51 -9.13 -4.71
C GLY A 287 -23.79 -8.47 -5.21
N TRP A 288 -24.64 -9.24 -5.87
CA TRP A 288 -25.94 -8.74 -6.38
C TRP A 288 -26.99 -8.64 -5.27
N VAL A 289 -26.77 -9.35 -4.18
CA VAL A 289 -27.50 -9.22 -2.94
C VAL A 289 -26.49 -8.79 -1.88
N ASP A 290 -26.69 -7.61 -1.29
CA ASP A 290 -25.77 -7.08 -0.30
C ASP A 290 -25.89 -7.85 1.02
N ASN A 291 -24.76 -8.03 1.71
CA ASN A 291 -24.76 -8.46 3.11
C ASN A 291 -25.55 -7.45 3.96
N ILE A 292 -26.10 -7.93 5.05
CA ILE A 292 -26.71 -7.04 6.04
C ILE A 292 -25.67 -6.03 6.50
N GLY A 293 -25.90 -4.75 6.14
CA GLY A 293 -24.93 -3.69 6.37
C GLY A 293 -24.94 -3.23 7.83
N ILE A 294 -23.82 -3.44 8.54
CA ILE A 294 -23.50 -2.68 9.74
C ILE A 294 -22.51 -1.61 9.30
N SER A 295 -22.95 -0.35 9.28
CA SER A 295 -22.08 0.75 8.82
C SER A 295 -20.85 0.84 9.73
N ALA A 296 -19.66 0.62 9.16
CA ALA A 296 -18.42 0.72 9.90
C ALA A 296 -18.14 2.18 10.28
N PRO A 297 -17.97 2.51 11.57
CA PRO A 297 -17.56 3.84 11.98
C PRO A 297 -16.11 4.14 11.53
N ASN A 298 -15.78 5.44 11.40
CA ASN A 298 -14.43 5.86 10.99
C ASN A 298 -13.41 5.87 12.14
N ILE A 299 -13.52 4.93 13.06
CA ILE A 299 -12.62 4.70 14.19
C ILE A 299 -11.92 3.36 14.04
N GLY A 300 -10.90 3.08 14.87
CA GLY A 300 -10.19 1.80 14.84
C GLY A 300 -11.14 0.61 15.00
N LEU A 301 -10.99 -0.43 14.16
CA LEU A 301 -11.88 -1.60 14.15
C LEU A 301 -12.00 -2.25 15.53
N GLY A 302 -10.91 -2.30 16.31
CA GLY A 302 -10.89 -2.82 17.68
C GLY A 302 -11.83 -2.12 18.65
N ARG A 303 -12.40 -0.96 18.29
CA ARG A 303 -13.33 -0.21 19.17
C ARG A 303 -14.78 -0.68 19.06
N TYR A 304 -15.18 -1.29 17.94
CA TYR A 304 -16.57 -1.67 17.67
C TYR A 304 -16.78 -3.07 17.11
N ASN A 305 -15.71 -3.81 16.83
CA ASN A 305 -15.78 -5.15 16.24
C ASN A 305 -16.04 -6.22 17.30
N PHE A 306 -17.29 -6.66 17.44
CA PHE A 306 -17.68 -7.78 18.30
C PHE A 306 -17.56 -9.08 17.51
N ASN A 307 -16.33 -9.50 17.27
CA ASN A 307 -15.99 -10.64 16.42
C ASN A 307 -15.76 -11.95 17.20
N ASN A 308 -15.78 -13.03 16.45
CA ASN A 308 -15.19 -14.32 16.79
C ASN A 308 -14.53 -14.84 15.51
N THR A 309 -13.25 -14.53 15.33
CA THR A 309 -12.52 -14.73 14.07
C THR A 309 -11.48 -15.83 14.23
N HIS A 310 -11.42 -16.73 13.25
CA HIS A 310 -10.37 -17.73 13.07
C HIS A 310 -9.80 -17.64 11.67
N ILE A 311 -8.47 -17.62 11.55
CA ILE A 311 -7.76 -17.67 10.26
C ILE A 311 -6.76 -18.81 10.31
N ALA A 312 -6.72 -19.59 9.25
CA ALA A 312 -5.62 -20.50 8.95
C ALA A 312 -5.05 -20.12 7.58
N ALA A 313 -3.74 -20.02 7.48
CA ALA A 313 -3.06 -19.73 6.20
C ALA A 313 -1.79 -20.56 6.10
N THR A 314 -1.53 -21.06 4.89
CA THR A 314 -0.29 -21.76 4.57
C THR A 314 0.23 -21.29 3.22
N ASN A 315 1.52 -21.01 3.14
CA ASN A 315 2.17 -20.51 1.94
C ASN A 315 3.49 -21.26 1.78
N TRP A 316 3.71 -21.81 0.60
CA TRP A 316 4.90 -22.58 0.26
C TRP A 316 5.45 -22.09 -1.07
N LEU A 317 6.74 -21.84 -1.12
CA LEU A 317 7.46 -21.49 -2.34
C LEU A 317 8.66 -22.42 -2.51
N PHE A 318 8.69 -23.11 -3.63
CA PHE A 318 9.77 -24.01 -4.03
C PHE A 318 10.45 -23.47 -5.27
N LYS A 319 11.78 -23.48 -5.27
CA LYS A 319 12.60 -23.09 -6.40
C LYS A 319 13.25 -24.34 -6.99
N THR A 320 12.97 -24.60 -8.24
CA THR A 320 13.51 -25.77 -8.95
C THR A 320 14.97 -25.55 -9.38
N LYS A 321 15.69 -26.64 -9.73
CA LYS A 321 17.04 -26.56 -10.30
C LYS A 321 17.12 -25.67 -11.56
N ARG A 322 16.02 -25.54 -12.32
CA ARG A 322 15.92 -24.66 -13.50
C ARG A 322 15.58 -23.21 -13.15
N LYS A 323 15.58 -22.85 -11.86
CA LYS A 323 15.23 -21.52 -11.31
C LYS A 323 13.78 -21.12 -11.57
N ALA A 324 12.88 -22.07 -11.83
CA ALA A 324 11.45 -21.86 -11.80
C ALA A 324 10.94 -21.90 -10.36
N GLU A 325 9.91 -21.13 -10.06
CA GLU A 325 9.26 -21.03 -8.75
C GLU A 325 7.87 -21.69 -8.83
N LEU A 326 7.58 -22.55 -7.87
CA LEU A 326 6.25 -23.12 -7.64
C LEU A 326 5.77 -22.61 -6.29
N ARG A 327 4.66 -21.87 -6.28
CA ARG A 327 4.04 -21.32 -5.07
C ARG A 327 2.65 -21.90 -4.86
N LEU A 328 2.40 -22.37 -3.64
CA LEU A 328 1.10 -22.80 -3.17
C LEU A 328 0.68 -21.90 -2.02
N GLN A 329 -0.52 -21.35 -2.07
CA GLN A 329 -1.12 -20.58 -0.99
C GLN A 329 -2.51 -21.11 -0.70
N GLY A 330 -2.80 -21.31 0.57
CA GLY A 330 -4.13 -21.68 1.06
C GLY A 330 -4.51 -20.79 2.22
N THR A 331 -5.75 -20.28 2.23
CA THR A 331 -6.29 -19.51 3.36
C THR A 331 -7.69 -19.98 3.68
N TYR A 332 -8.02 -20.03 4.95
CA TYR A 332 -9.35 -20.26 5.47
C TYR A 332 -9.70 -19.18 6.48
N LEU A 333 -10.88 -18.61 6.36
CA LEU A 333 -11.46 -17.64 7.27
C LEU A 333 -12.80 -18.15 7.79
N PHE A 334 -12.94 -18.16 9.10
CA PHE A 334 -14.22 -18.17 9.78
C PHE A 334 -14.34 -16.89 10.60
N ASP A 335 -15.43 -16.14 10.44
CA ASP A 335 -15.71 -14.96 11.24
C ASP A 335 -17.20 -14.87 11.58
N LYS A 336 -17.49 -14.72 12.85
CA LYS A 336 -18.81 -14.34 13.34
C LYS A 336 -18.72 -12.94 13.89
N THR A 337 -19.44 -11.99 13.30
CA THR A 337 -19.52 -10.59 13.80
C THR A 337 -20.94 -10.32 14.29
N ILE A 338 -21.04 -9.80 15.50
CA ILE A 338 -22.31 -9.30 16.07
C ILE A 338 -22.28 -7.78 15.95
N GLY A 339 -23.35 -7.18 15.48
CA GLY A 339 -23.41 -5.75 15.32
C GLY A 339 -24.74 -5.14 15.70
N TYR A 340 -24.66 -3.93 16.20
CA TYR A 340 -25.79 -3.03 16.42
C TYR A 340 -25.52 -1.70 15.74
N LYS A 341 -26.52 -1.20 15.02
CA LYS A 341 -26.51 0.16 14.49
C LYS A 341 -27.88 0.80 14.62
N LYS A 342 -27.86 2.11 14.74
CA LYS A 342 -29.06 2.93 14.54
C LYS A 342 -28.69 4.01 13.54
N ASP A 343 -29.43 4.03 12.42
CA ASP A 343 -29.26 4.99 11.34
C ASP A 343 -30.51 5.86 11.20
N ILE A 344 -30.31 7.16 11.04
CA ILE A 344 -31.34 8.10 10.59
C ILE A 344 -30.86 8.67 9.28
N THR A 345 -31.51 8.28 8.18
CA THR A 345 -31.14 8.66 6.83
C THR A 345 -32.13 9.66 6.28
N THR A 346 -31.64 10.85 5.90
CA THR A 346 -32.38 11.88 5.17
C THR A 346 -31.97 11.82 3.71
N PHE A 347 -32.94 11.62 2.80
CA PHE A 347 -32.69 11.51 1.37
C PHE A 347 -32.63 12.90 0.73
N THR A 348 -31.47 13.23 0.12
CA THR A 348 -31.25 14.54 -0.55
C THR A 348 -31.55 14.51 -2.05
N ASN A 349 -31.88 13.35 -2.59
CA ASN A 349 -32.24 13.13 -3.99
C ASN A 349 -33.75 12.92 -4.22
N ILE A 350 -34.55 13.09 -3.18
CA ILE A 350 -36.04 13.04 -3.22
C ILE A 350 -36.57 14.32 -2.62
N ASN A 351 -37.64 14.88 -3.22
CA ASN A 351 -38.27 16.05 -2.71
C ASN A 351 -38.95 15.77 -1.35
N ASN A 352 -39.18 16.82 -0.51
CA ASN A 352 -39.75 16.75 0.85
C ASN A 352 -38.88 16.00 1.89
N LEU A 353 -37.61 15.74 1.59
CA LEU A 353 -36.62 15.15 2.53
C LEU A 353 -37.17 13.96 3.33
N PRO A 354 -37.57 12.86 2.70
CA PRO A 354 -38.05 11.68 3.43
C PRO A 354 -36.99 11.16 4.37
N ILE A 355 -37.40 10.80 5.58
CA ILE A 355 -36.53 10.31 6.65
C ILE A 355 -36.80 8.81 6.85
N MET A 356 -35.72 8.05 6.91
CA MET A 356 -35.77 6.63 7.25
C MET A 356 -35.00 6.40 8.56
N THR A 357 -35.68 5.88 9.56
CA THR A 357 -35.07 5.48 10.83
C THR A 357 -34.95 3.97 10.87
N GLU A 358 -33.73 3.47 10.98
CA GLU A 358 -33.40 2.05 10.99
C GLU A 358 -32.61 1.70 12.25
N GLU A 359 -33.07 0.69 13.00
CA GLU A 359 -32.34 0.11 14.13
C GLU A 359 -32.13 -1.37 13.86
N THR A 360 -30.89 -1.81 13.75
CA THR A 360 -30.54 -3.16 13.30
C THR A 360 -29.66 -3.88 14.32
N HIS A 361 -30.08 -5.08 14.72
CA HIS A 361 -29.27 -6.08 15.43
C HIS A 361 -28.96 -7.22 14.48
N ALA A 362 -27.68 -7.47 14.19
CA ALA A 362 -27.28 -8.46 13.21
C ALA A 362 -26.23 -9.44 13.72
N ASN A 363 -26.31 -10.66 13.18
CA ASN A 363 -25.28 -11.70 13.27
C ASN A 363 -24.79 -12.01 11.86
N LEU A 364 -23.52 -11.76 11.59
CA LEU A 364 -22.88 -11.96 10.29
C LEU A 364 -21.92 -13.12 10.40
N TYR A 365 -22.07 -14.12 9.54
CA TYR A 365 -21.19 -15.28 9.45
C TYR A 365 -20.48 -15.26 8.11
N ARG A 366 -19.15 -15.21 8.16
CA ARG A 366 -18.28 -15.31 6.98
C ARG A 366 -17.47 -16.59 7.08
N ARG A 367 -17.52 -17.38 6.02
CA ARG A 367 -16.74 -18.61 5.86
C ARG A 367 -16.17 -18.59 4.46
N GLU A 368 -14.87 -18.40 4.35
CA GLU A 368 -14.19 -18.20 3.08
C GLU A 368 -12.96 -19.10 2.98
N MET A 369 -12.77 -19.72 1.83
CA MET A 369 -11.61 -20.54 1.51
C MET A 369 -11.03 -20.08 0.17
N ASP A 370 -9.74 -19.73 0.15
CA ASP A 370 -9.00 -19.42 -1.06
C ASP A 370 -7.82 -20.35 -1.21
N VAL A 371 -7.60 -20.84 -2.45
CA VAL A 371 -6.43 -21.62 -2.82
C VAL A 371 -5.84 -21.02 -4.09
N GLU A 372 -4.53 -20.81 -4.10
CA GLU A 372 -3.79 -20.31 -5.25
C GLU A 372 -2.58 -21.19 -5.52
N LEU A 373 -2.43 -21.62 -6.76
CA LEU A 373 -1.27 -22.34 -7.27
C LEU A 373 -0.60 -21.49 -8.36
N GLN A 374 0.66 -21.18 -8.20
CA GLN A 374 1.44 -20.42 -9.19
C GLN A 374 2.67 -21.21 -9.64
N TYR A 375 2.86 -21.27 -10.94
CA TYR A 375 4.12 -21.64 -11.59
C TYR A 375 4.73 -20.42 -12.25
N LYS A 376 6.01 -20.11 -11.95
CA LYS A 376 6.68 -18.91 -12.46
C LYS A 376 8.11 -19.23 -12.85
N GLU A 377 8.46 -18.93 -14.09
CA GLU A 377 9.82 -18.95 -14.61
C GLU A 377 10.21 -17.53 -15.06
N ASN A 378 11.24 -16.93 -14.45
CA ASN A 378 11.65 -15.56 -14.69
C ASN A 378 13.12 -15.46 -15.08
N LYS A 379 13.40 -15.71 -16.38
CA LYS A 379 14.71 -15.62 -17.01
C LYS A 379 14.87 -14.35 -17.83
N ASP A 380 16.07 -13.98 -18.19
CA ASP A 380 16.35 -12.75 -18.95
C ASP A 380 15.73 -12.76 -20.37
N SER A 381 15.52 -13.94 -20.95
CA SER A 381 14.93 -14.09 -22.29
C SER A 381 13.55 -14.71 -22.31
N LEU A 382 13.11 -15.32 -21.20
CA LEU A 382 11.83 -16.03 -21.12
C LEU A 382 11.20 -15.79 -19.74
N TYR A 383 9.96 -15.36 -19.76
CA TYR A 383 9.10 -15.33 -18.60
C TYR A 383 7.88 -16.20 -18.87
N VAL A 384 7.58 -17.10 -17.95
CA VAL A 384 6.35 -17.91 -17.96
C VAL A 384 5.73 -17.79 -16.60
N ASN A 385 4.44 -17.50 -16.54
CA ASN A 385 3.67 -17.44 -15.30
C ASN A 385 2.29 -18.01 -15.52
N ASN A 386 1.89 -18.94 -14.69
CA ASN A 386 0.52 -19.43 -14.62
C ASN A 386 0.04 -19.34 -13.17
N VAL A 387 -1.14 -18.80 -12.96
CA VAL A 387 -1.78 -18.65 -11.66
C VAL A 387 -3.19 -19.23 -11.73
N LEU A 388 -3.40 -20.33 -11.05
CA LEU A 388 -4.72 -20.91 -10.85
C LEU A 388 -5.21 -20.53 -9.45
N LYS A 389 -6.37 -19.86 -9.37
CA LYS A 389 -6.96 -19.41 -8.11
C LYS A 389 -8.40 -19.90 -8.02
N THR A 390 -8.75 -20.45 -6.87
CA THR A 390 -10.13 -20.78 -6.53
C THR A 390 -10.52 -20.14 -5.19
N SER A 391 -11.76 -19.66 -5.13
CA SER A 391 -12.30 -18.98 -3.96
C SER A 391 -13.74 -19.45 -3.75
N ILE A 392 -14.04 -19.91 -2.56
CA ILE A 392 -15.38 -20.36 -2.18
C ILE A 392 -15.76 -19.65 -0.90
N ASN A 393 -16.99 -19.10 -0.83
CA ASN A 393 -17.55 -18.62 0.41
C ASN A 393 -18.95 -19.19 0.67
N TRP A 394 -19.27 -19.33 1.94
CA TRP A 394 -20.55 -19.80 2.46
C TRP A 394 -21.13 -18.77 3.44
N ASN A 395 -21.12 -17.49 3.04
CA ASN A 395 -21.54 -16.40 3.89
C ASN A 395 -23.04 -16.43 4.14
N GLU A 396 -23.44 -16.09 5.36
CA GLU A 396 -24.83 -15.95 5.77
C GLU A 396 -24.95 -14.85 6.82
N SER A 397 -26.08 -14.18 6.86
CA SER A 397 -26.32 -13.07 7.78
C SER A 397 -27.78 -13.06 8.22
N PHE A 398 -28.01 -12.78 9.49
CA PHE A 398 -29.33 -12.68 10.08
C PHE A 398 -29.47 -11.36 10.82
N ALA A 399 -30.59 -10.67 10.66
CA ALA A 399 -30.87 -9.48 11.43
C ALA A 399 -32.33 -9.35 11.85
N ASN A 400 -32.50 -8.66 12.97
CA ASN A 400 -33.73 -8.07 13.39
C ASN A 400 -33.62 -6.55 13.22
N THR A 401 -34.45 -5.98 12.36
CA THR A 401 -34.41 -4.56 12.01
C THR A 401 -35.76 -3.92 12.29
N ILE A 402 -35.73 -2.79 13.02
CA ILE A 402 -36.89 -1.91 13.20
C ILE A 402 -36.73 -0.75 12.22
N LEU A 403 -37.56 -0.74 11.18
CA LEU A 403 -37.57 0.29 10.15
C LEU A 403 -38.83 1.16 10.32
N ASN A 404 -38.66 2.44 10.63
CA ASN A 404 -39.74 3.39 10.90
C ASN A 404 -40.80 2.82 11.87
N GLY A 405 -40.40 2.07 12.89
CA GLY A 405 -41.24 1.43 13.88
C GLY A 405 -41.76 0.03 13.50
N THR A 406 -41.57 -0.40 12.26
CA THR A 406 -41.96 -1.75 11.81
C THR A 406 -40.81 -2.72 12.03
N ASN A 407 -41.08 -3.85 12.71
CA ASN A 407 -40.09 -4.88 12.98
C ASN A 407 -40.02 -5.90 11.83
N THR A 408 -38.84 -6.03 11.21
CA THR A 408 -38.59 -6.96 10.12
C THR A 408 -37.40 -7.88 10.47
N ARG A 409 -37.61 -9.17 10.37
CA ARG A 409 -36.53 -10.17 10.43
C ARG A 409 -36.06 -10.48 9.04
N GLN A 410 -34.75 -10.49 8.84
CA GLN A 410 -34.14 -10.76 7.55
C GLN A 410 -33.02 -11.79 7.63
N ALA A 411 -32.90 -12.58 6.59
CA ALA A 411 -31.78 -13.50 6.38
C ALA A 411 -31.22 -13.29 4.96
N VAL A 412 -29.91 -13.22 4.84
CA VAL A 412 -29.21 -13.01 3.57
C VAL A 412 -28.11 -14.05 3.43
N GLU A 413 -28.05 -14.73 2.29
CA GLU A 413 -27.05 -15.74 1.97
C GLU A 413 -26.30 -15.37 0.69
N PRO A 414 -25.31 -14.46 0.72
CA PRO A 414 -24.50 -14.11 -0.43
C PRO A 414 -23.35 -15.12 -0.59
N ARG A 415 -23.56 -16.17 -1.33
CA ARG A 415 -22.56 -17.23 -1.56
C ARG A 415 -21.76 -16.96 -2.83
N LYS A 416 -20.53 -17.51 -2.91
CA LYS A 416 -19.64 -17.34 -4.05
C LYS A 416 -18.85 -18.62 -4.32
N ARG A 417 -18.73 -18.97 -5.61
CA ARG A 417 -17.76 -19.96 -6.11
C ARG A 417 -17.03 -19.36 -7.28
N HIS A 418 -15.72 -19.27 -7.22
CA HIS A 418 -14.89 -18.57 -8.18
C HIS A 418 -13.71 -19.45 -8.59
N LEU A 419 -13.50 -19.61 -9.89
CA LEU A 419 -12.33 -20.25 -10.47
C LEU A 419 -11.72 -19.29 -11.47
N ARG A 420 -10.42 -19.01 -11.35
CA ARG A 420 -9.67 -18.13 -12.24
C ARG A 420 -8.34 -18.77 -12.60
N ASP A 421 -8.01 -18.76 -13.87
CA ASP A 421 -6.71 -19.15 -14.41
C ASP A 421 -6.11 -18.00 -15.21
N GLU A 422 -4.87 -17.64 -14.90
CA GLU A 422 -4.11 -16.60 -15.60
C GLU A 422 -2.81 -17.17 -16.11
N PHE A 423 -2.63 -17.15 -17.41
CA PHE A 423 -1.43 -17.61 -18.08
C PHE A 423 -0.73 -16.46 -18.81
N SER A 424 0.58 -16.35 -18.65
CA SER A 424 1.40 -15.31 -19.28
C SER A 424 2.73 -15.88 -19.74
N VAL A 425 3.08 -15.64 -20.99
CA VAL A 425 4.39 -15.96 -21.57
C VAL A 425 4.96 -14.70 -22.21
N ILE A 426 6.23 -14.38 -21.88
CA ILE A 426 6.97 -13.29 -22.50
C ILE A 426 8.29 -13.85 -23.00
N LYS A 427 8.51 -13.74 -24.32
CA LYS A 427 9.77 -14.13 -24.98
C LYS A 427 10.50 -12.89 -25.47
N LYS A 428 11.72 -12.68 -24.94
CA LYS A 428 12.64 -11.68 -25.44
C LYS A 428 13.54 -12.28 -26.51
N PHE A 429 13.64 -11.60 -27.63
CA PHE A 429 14.51 -11.96 -28.76
C PHE A 429 15.73 -11.04 -28.78
N ARG A 430 16.66 -11.33 -29.70
CA ARG A 430 17.79 -10.44 -30.01
C ARG A 430 17.26 -9.05 -30.44
N ASN A 431 18.11 -8.02 -30.30
CA ASN A 431 17.79 -6.61 -30.65
C ASN A 431 16.59 -6.01 -29.86
N ASN A 432 16.41 -6.44 -28.59
CA ASN A 432 15.37 -5.93 -27.70
C ASN A 432 13.93 -6.05 -28.26
N LYS A 433 13.68 -7.06 -29.09
CA LYS A 433 12.31 -7.44 -29.48
C LYS A 433 11.70 -8.36 -28.43
N SER A 434 10.41 -8.25 -28.17
CA SER A 434 9.68 -9.19 -27.33
C SER A 434 8.29 -9.47 -27.84
N VAL A 435 7.81 -10.68 -27.55
CA VAL A 435 6.43 -11.09 -27.73
C VAL A 435 5.88 -11.53 -26.39
N ASP A 436 4.71 -11.03 -26.03
CA ASP A 436 3.96 -11.45 -24.87
C ASP A 436 2.66 -12.12 -25.37
N VAL A 437 2.30 -13.20 -24.71
CA VAL A 437 0.98 -13.85 -24.86
C VAL A 437 0.40 -13.99 -23.46
N ASN A 438 -0.82 -13.48 -23.25
CA ASN A 438 -1.53 -13.64 -22.00
C ASN A 438 -2.91 -14.22 -22.31
N ALA A 439 -3.35 -15.13 -21.47
CA ALA A 439 -4.69 -15.68 -21.49
C ALA A 439 -5.23 -15.69 -20.06
N SER A 440 -6.50 -15.35 -19.88
CA SER A 440 -7.20 -15.55 -18.63
C SER A 440 -8.58 -16.13 -18.85
N PHE A 441 -8.95 -17.00 -17.93
CA PHE A 441 -10.27 -17.60 -17.84
C PHE A 441 -10.80 -17.34 -16.44
N ASP A 442 -12.05 -16.92 -16.33
CA ASP A 442 -12.69 -16.55 -15.08
C ASP A 442 -14.14 -17.09 -15.09
N TYR A 443 -14.45 -17.95 -14.12
CA TYR A 443 -15.79 -18.46 -13.89
C TYR A 443 -16.24 -18.12 -12.48
N LEU A 444 -17.34 -17.39 -12.36
CA LEU A 444 -17.88 -16.91 -11.09
C LEU A 444 -19.36 -17.28 -11.01
N TYR A 445 -19.74 -17.99 -9.96
CA TYR A 445 -21.11 -18.30 -9.61
C TYR A 445 -21.49 -17.66 -8.30
N LEU A 446 -22.52 -16.81 -8.32
CA LEU A 446 -23.02 -16.02 -7.19
C LEU A 446 -24.48 -16.37 -6.90
N PRO A 447 -24.75 -17.45 -6.15
CA PRO A 447 -26.09 -17.70 -5.68
C PRO A 447 -26.39 -16.82 -4.46
N GLY A 448 -27.38 -15.93 -4.59
CA GLY A 448 -27.79 -15.01 -3.53
C GLY A 448 -29.25 -15.25 -3.11
N LYS A 449 -29.50 -15.27 -1.80
CA LYS A 449 -30.86 -15.35 -1.24
C LYS A 449 -31.08 -14.21 -0.27
N LEU A 450 -32.25 -13.57 -0.40
CA LEU A 450 -32.78 -12.58 0.53
C LEU A 450 -34.17 -13.06 1.01
N LEU A 451 -34.31 -13.25 2.29
CA LEU A 451 -35.56 -13.63 2.94
C LEU A 451 -35.97 -12.54 3.93
N THR A 452 -37.20 -12.02 3.79
CA THR A 452 -37.84 -11.15 4.78
C THR A 452 -39.03 -11.87 5.35
N LEU A 453 -39.12 -11.94 6.68
CA LEU A 453 -40.15 -12.74 7.35
C LEU A 453 -41.48 -11.96 7.63
N SER A 454 -41.44 -10.64 7.52
CA SER A 454 -42.62 -9.80 7.76
C SER A 454 -43.52 -9.58 6.54
N ASP A 455 -42.96 -9.57 5.32
CA ASP A 455 -43.68 -9.25 4.08
C ASP A 455 -43.64 -10.35 3.02
N SER A 456 -43.17 -11.54 3.39
CA SER A 456 -43.19 -12.77 2.56
C SER A 456 -42.57 -12.57 1.15
N VAL A 457 -41.49 -11.80 1.01
CA VAL A 457 -40.78 -11.67 -0.27
C VAL A 457 -39.50 -12.51 -0.22
N PRO A 458 -39.56 -13.82 -0.50
CA PRO A 458 -38.33 -14.57 -0.74
C PRO A 458 -37.80 -14.21 -2.11
N GLN A 459 -36.55 -13.71 -2.16
CA GLN A 459 -35.83 -13.50 -3.42
C GLN A 459 -34.66 -14.43 -3.50
N SER A 460 -34.56 -15.15 -4.62
CA SER A 460 -33.37 -15.88 -5.06
C SER A 460 -32.83 -15.21 -6.31
N LEU A 461 -31.59 -14.73 -6.26
CA LEU A 461 -30.91 -14.18 -7.43
C LEU A 461 -29.61 -14.93 -7.65
N ASN A 462 -29.57 -15.74 -8.70
CA ASN A 462 -28.39 -16.49 -9.12
C ASN A 462 -27.72 -15.80 -10.29
N VAL A 463 -26.41 -15.61 -10.23
CA VAL A 463 -25.65 -15.03 -11.33
C VAL A 463 -24.47 -15.93 -11.69
N ASN A 464 -24.42 -16.33 -12.97
CA ASN A 464 -23.29 -17.06 -13.55
C ASN A 464 -22.52 -16.13 -14.46
N THR A 465 -21.26 -15.87 -14.14
CA THR A 465 -20.35 -15.06 -14.94
C THR A 465 -19.28 -15.93 -15.59
N LEU A 466 -19.10 -15.79 -16.89
CA LEU A 466 -18.02 -16.38 -17.65
C LEU A 466 -17.23 -15.25 -18.33
N SER A 467 -15.93 -15.13 -18.03
CA SER A 467 -15.06 -14.19 -18.72
C SER A 467 -13.83 -14.90 -19.28
N SER A 468 -13.46 -14.58 -20.50
CA SER A 468 -12.19 -15.00 -21.10
C SER A 468 -11.51 -13.83 -21.78
N LEU A 469 -10.19 -13.80 -21.70
CA LEU A 469 -9.38 -12.76 -22.30
C LEU A 469 -8.11 -13.40 -22.86
N ILE A 470 -7.83 -13.11 -24.12
CA ILE A 470 -6.58 -13.47 -24.78
C ILE A 470 -5.96 -12.19 -25.31
N SER A 471 -4.68 -12.00 -25.05
CA SER A 471 -3.94 -10.84 -25.55
C SER A 471 -2.56 -11.23 -26.03
N THR A 472 -2.11 -10.58 -27.09
CA THR A 472 -0.75 -10.67 -27.60
C THR A 472 -0.16 -9.28 -27.73
N ARG A 473 1.12 -9.16 -27.41
CA ARG A 473 1.86 -7.90 -27.55
C ARG A 473 3.20 -8.14 -28.18
N PHE A 474 3.46 -7.45 -29.27
CA PHE A 474 4.78 -7.39 -29.91
C PHE A 474 5.45 -6.06 -29.58
N ARG A 475 6.72 -6.09 -29.12
CA ARG A 475 7.53 -4.90 -28.87
C ARG A 475 8.83 -4.94 -29.65
N HIS A 476 9.24 -3.78 -30.14
CA HIS A 476 10.52 -3.58 -30.78
C HIS A 476 11.05 -2.16 -30.54
N ARG A 477 12.33 -1.96 -30.80
CA ARG A 477 12.98 -0.66 -30.65
C ARG A 477 13.32 -0.07 -32.03
N VAL A 478 12.91 1.18 -32.28
CA VAL A 478 13.18 1.92 -33.50
C VAL A 478 13.61 3.34 -33.12
N TRP A 479 14.73 3.82 -33.63
CA TRP A 479 15.26 5.18 -33.40
C TRP A 479 15.33 5.58 -31.91
N GLY A 480 15.67 4.63 -31.06
CA GLY A 480 15.73 4.87 -29.62
C GLY A 480 14.39 4.77 -28.89
N MET A 481 13.27 4.70 -29.60
CA MET A 481 11.92 4.55 -29.05
C MET A 481 11.52 3.08 -28.97
N TYR A 482 10.71 2.72 -27.97
CA TYR A 482 10.05 1.42 -27.91
C TYR A 482 8.64 1.56 -28.46
N ILE A 483 8.33 0.74 -29.46
CA ILE A 483 7.02 0.64 -30.07
C ILE A 483 6.44 -0.72 -29.72
N SER A 484 5.16 -0.76 -29.35
CA SER A 484 4.44 -2.01 -29.15
C SER A 484 3.07 -1.98 -29.83
N TYR A 485 2.64 -3.16 -30.27
CA TYR A 485 1.32 -3.41 -30.83
C TYR A 485 0.67 -4.48 -29.97
N ASP A 486 -0.43 -4.11 -29.32
CA ASP A 486 -1.20 -5.00 -28.46
C ASP A 486 -2.50 -5.34 -29.16
N ALA A 487 -2.82 -6.62 -29.30
CA ALA A 487 -4.13 -7.12 -29.72
C ALA A 487 -4.75 -7.89 -28.57
N GLN A 488 -6.02 -7.63 -28.27
CA GLN A 488 -6.73 -8.25 -27.17
C GLN A 488 -8.14 -8.62 -27.60
N MET A 489 -8.57 -9.84 -27.29
CA MET A 489 -9.94 -10.31 -27.42
C MET A 489 -10.50 -10.61 -26.04
N LYS A 490 -11.66 -10.06 -25.71
CA LYS A 490 -12.40 -10.31 -24.47
C LYS A 490 -13.77 -10.84 -24.80
N TYR A 491 -14.18 -11.88 -24.13
CA TYR A 491 -15.56 -12.35 -24.07
C TYR A 491 -16.02 -12.36 -22.61
N HIS A 492 -17.21 -11.84 -22.37
CA HIS A 492 -17.82 -11.78 -21.05
C HIS A 492 -19.31 -12.08 -21.17
N ARG A 493 -19.83 -12.91 -20.28
CA ARG A 493 -21.24 -13.28 -20.22
C ARG A 493 -21.68 -13.37 -18.77
N ASP A 494 -22.80 -12.73 -18.46
CA ASP A 494 -23.54 -12.88 -17.21
C ASP A 494 -24.91 -13.44 -17.50
N ASP A 495 -25.28 -14.52 -16.82
CA ASP A 495 -26.61 -15.08 -16.83
C ASP A 495 -27.25 -14.87 -15.48
N PHE A 496 -28.31 -14.08 -15.46
CA PHE A 496 -29.11 -13.72 -14.28
C PHE A 496 -30.36 -14.58 -14.24
N GLU A 497 -30.65 -15.15 -13.06
CA GLU A 497 -31.85 -15.94 -12.80
C GLU A 497 -32.48 -15.45 -11.49
N LEU A 498 -33.65 -14.79 -11.61
CA LEU A 498 -34.42 -14.26 -10.47
C LEU A 498 -35.60 -15.20 -10.16
N ASN A 499 -35.67 -15.70 -8.93
CA ASN A 499 -36.74 -16.56 -8.43
C ASN A 499 -37.02 -17.80 -9.29
N ASP A 500 -35.96 -18.37 -9.92
CA ASP A 500 -35.97 -19.55 -10.79
C ASP A 500 -36.84 -19.41 -12.08
N HIS A 501 -37.40 -18.22 -12.33
CA HIS A 501 -38.30 -17.96 -13.47
C HIS A 501 -37.76 -16.91 -14.42
N ASP A 502 -37.39 -15.73 -13.94
CA ASP A 502 -36.98 -14.63 -14.78
C ASP A 502 -35.50 -14.76 -15.14
N LYS A 503 -35.22 -15.04 -16.41
CA LYS A 503 -33.86 -15.23 -16.91
C LYS A 503 -33.46 -14.12 -17.86
N VAL A 504 -32.34 -13.47 -17.58
CA VAL A 504 -31.77 -12.41 -18.41
C VAL A 504 -30.30 -12.70 -18.64
N SER A 505 -29.82 -12.54 -19.86
CA SER A 505 -28.40 -12.64 -20.15
C SER A 505 -27.83 -11.32 -20.66
N TYR A 506 -26.62 -11.03 -20.21
CA TYR A 506 -25.76 -9.98 -20.73
C TYR A 506 -24.53 -10.63 -21.37
N GLN A 507 -24.14 -10.15 -22.55
CA GLN A 507 -22.95 -10.63 -23.25
C GLN A 507 -22.16 -9.45 -23.82
N GLN A 508 -20.84 -9.53 -23.75
CA GLN A 508 -19.90 -8.58 -24.36
C GLN A 508 -18.82 -9.36 -25.10
N ALA A 509 -18.64 -9.07 -26.38
CA ALA A 509 -17.48 -9.48 -27.16
C ALA A 509 -16.71 -8.24 -27.60
N GLU A 510 -15.41 -8.19 -27.35
CA GLU A 510 -14.59 -6.99 -27.57
C GLU A 510 -13.27 -7.36 -28.24
N LEU A 511 -12.94 -6.65 -29.30
CA LEU A 511 -11.62 -6.60 -29.91
C LEU A 511 -10.98 -5.24 -29.56
N LYS A 512 -9.75 -5.27 -29.04
CA LYS A 512 -8.97 -4.07 -28.71
C LYS A 512 -7.62 -4.15 -29.38
N LEU A 513 -7.29 -3.13 -30.16
CA LEU A 513 -5.97 -2.95 -30.79
C LEU A 513 -5.31 -1.72 -30.16
N THR A 514 -4.09 -1.84 -29.69
CA THR A 514 -3.40 -0.73 -29.02
C THR A 514 -1.98 -0.54 -29.54
N PRO A 515 -1.76 0.34 -30.52
CA PRO A 515 -0.43 0.86 -30.79
C PRO A 515 0.05 1.70 -29.60
N ARG A 516 1.29 1.49 -29.21
CA ARG A 516 1.93 2.22 -28.11
C ARG A 516 3.35 2.59 -28.46
N MET A 517 3.74 3.79 -28.08
CA MET A 517 5.09 4.33 -28.21
C MET A 517 5.60 4.77 -26.84
N SER A 518 6.85 4.47 -26.52
CA SER A 518 7.52 5.01 -25.33
C SER A 518 8.97 5.36 -25.63
N MET A 519 9.44 6.45 -25.04
CA MET A 519 10.78 7.00 -25.20
C MET A 519 11.32 7.43 -23.82
N GLU A 520 12.59 7.17 -23.60
CA GLU A 520 13.32 7.69 -22.44
C GLU A 520 14.67 8.28 -22.93
N LYS A 521 14.90 9.57 -22.68
CA LYS A 521 16.13 10.25 -23.04
C LYS A 521 16.36 11.45 -22.10
N ASN A 522 17.56 11.55 -21.54
CA ASN A 522 17.98 12.70 -20.70
C ASN A 522 16.98 13.03 -19.56
N GLY A 523 16.47 12.01 -18.87
CA GLY A 523 15.50 12.18 -17.80
C GLY A 523 14.06 12.42 -18.27
N LEU A 524 13.84 12.66 -19.55
CA LEU A 524 12.51 12.78 -20.15
C LEU A 524 11.97 11.39 -20.51
N ARG A 525 10.74 11.09 -20.07
CA ARG A 525 10.00 9.86 -20.38
C ARG A 525 8.68 10.24 -21.02
N LEU A 526 8.46 9.78 -22.23
CA LEU A 526 7.20 9.95 -22.95
C LEU A 526 6.61 8.58 -23.22
N SER A 527 5.34 8.40 -22.94
CA SER A 527 4.59 7.20 -23.32
C SER A 527 3.22 7.60 -23.86
N CYS A 528 2.93 7.18 -25.09
CA CYS A 528 1.65 7.41 -25.76
C CYS A 528 1.05 6.07 -26.16
N SER A 529 -0.26 5.91 -26.02
CA SER A 529 -0.98 4.77 -26.54
C SER A 529 -2.36 5.17 -27.06
N LEU A 530 -2.82 4.50 -28.10
CA LEU A 530 -4.11 4.72 -28.73
C LEU A 530 -4.92 3.41 -28.82
N PRO A 531 -5.53 2.96 -27.71
CA PRO A 531 -6.44 1.82 -27.75
C PRO A 531 -7.64 2.10 -28.64
N ILE A 532 -7.89 1.20 -29.58
CA ILE A 532 -9.03 1.17 -30.49
C ILE A 532 -9.89 -0.01 -30.10
N TYR A 533 -11.14 0.24 -29.75
CA TYR A 533 -12.10 -0.77 -29.32
C TYR A 533 -13.18 -0.98 -30.37
N VAL A 534 -13.51 -2.23 -30.62
CA VAL A 534 -14.70 -2.66 -31.36
C VAL A 534 -15.41 -3.68 -30.49
N SER A 535 -16.60 -3.33 -30.01
CA SER A 535 -17.33 -4.14 -29.03
C SER A 535 -18.75 -4.40 -29.50
N SER A 536 -19.24 -5.60 -29.25
CA SER A 536 -20.62 -6.00 -29.44
C SER A 536 -21.20 -6.38 -28.09
N TYR A 537 -22.32 -5.78 -27.75
CA TYR A 537 -23.06 -6.01 -26.54
C TYR A 537 -24.41 -6.64 -26.85
N ARG A 538 -24.90 -7.51 -25.94
CA ARG A 538 -26.26 -8.04 -25.99
C ARG A 538 -26.84 -8.05 -24.59
N LEU A 539 -28.02 -7.44 -24.42
CA LEU A 539 -28.76 -7.47 -23.18
C LEU A 539 -30.23 -7.85 -23.47
N ALA A 540 -30.72 -8.92 -22.85
CA ALA A 540 -32.10 -9.40 -23.02
C ALA A 540 -32.51 -9.56 -24.51
N GLY A 541 -31.59 -9.98 -25.37
CA GLY A 541 -31.80 -10.13 -26.78
C GLY A 541 -31.50 -8.91 -27.66
N ALA A 542 -31.57 -7.69 -27.13
CA ALA A 542 -31.17 -6.46 -27.82
C ALA A 542 -29.66 -6.40 -28.04
N LYS A 543 -29.23 -6.05 -29.28
CA LYS A 543 -27.81 -5.93 -29.65
C LYS A 543 -27.41 -4.48 -29.81
N GLU A 544 -26.22 -4.15 -29.34
CA GLU A 544 -25.60 -2.84 -29.49
C GLU A 544 -24.14 -2.98 -29.89
N HIS A 545 -23.67 -2.16 -30.82
CA HIS A 545 -22.29 -2.14 -31.28
C HIS A 545 -21.66 -0.78 -30.95
N GLN A 546 -20.45 -0.82 -30.42
CA GLN A 546 -19.68 0.37 -30.08
C GLN A 546 -18.28 0.28 -30.70
N ALA A 547 -17.85 1.38 -31.32
CA ALA A 547 -16.47 1.56 -31.74
C ALA A 547 -15.98 2.90 -31.21
N PHE A 548 -14.82 2.90 -30.52
CA PHE A 548 -14.24 4.13 -29.93
C PHE A 548 -12.74 4.01 -29.74
N VAL A 549 -12.10 5.14 -29.51
CA VAL A 549 -10.67 5.25 -29.19
C VAL A 549 -10.48 5.79 -27.79
N SER A 550 -9.44 5.32 -27.09
CA SER A 550 -9.14 5.73 -25.71
C SER A 550 -7.66 6.17 -25.57
N PRO A 551 -7.31 7.38 -26.07
CA PRO A 551 -5.93 7.87 -26.02
C PRO A 551 -5.42 7.96 -24.58
N TYR A 552 -4.14 7.62 -24.41
CA TYR A 552 -3.40 7.79 -23.17
C TYR A 552 -2.04 8.41 -23.47
N VAL A 553 -1.68 9.45 -22.74
CA VAL A 553 -0.38 10.14 -22.80
C VAL A 553 0.18 10.26 -21.39
N SER A 554 1.44 9.90 -21.24
CA SER A 554 2.20 10.07 -19.99
C SER A 554 3.52 10.75 -20.28
N LEU A 555 3.78 11.85 -19.60
CA LEU A 555 5.00 12.64 -19.66
C LEU A 555 5.66 12.68 -18.29
N GLY A 556 6.81 12.07 -18.14
CA GLY A 556 7.62 12.10 -16.93
C GLY A 556 8.92 12.87 -17.18
N TYR A 557 9.35 13.66 -16.21
CA TYR A 557 10.64 14.36 -16.27
C TYR A 557 11.38 14.26 -14.94
N GLN A 558 12.59 13.71 -14.98
CA GLN A 558 13.53 13.67 -13.86
C GLN A 558 14.38 14.95 -13.90
N CYS A 559 13.94 15.97 -13.14
CA CYS A 559 14.62 17.28 -13.13
C CYS A 559 16.00 17.20 -12.48
N SER A 560 16.15 16.34 -11.46
CA SER A 560 17.40 16.09 -10.74
C SER A 560 17.40 14.71 -10.12
N GLY A 561 18.48 14.29 -9.45
CA GLY A 561 18.50 13.04 -8.68
C GLY A 561 17.42 12.96 -7.57
N TYR A 562 16.80 14.08 -7.21
CA TYR A 562 15.86 14.22 -6.11
C TYR A 562 14.45 14.64 -6.54
N LEU A 563 14.27 15.25 -7.71
CA LEU A 563 12.99 15.84 -8.14
C LEU A 563 12.50 15.20 -9.43
N SER A 564 11.28 14.68 -9.42
CA SER A 564 10.58 14.17 -10.60
C SER A 564 9.18 14.76 -10.74
N LEU A 565 8.78 14.95 -11.99
CA LEU A 565 7.46 15.39 -12.41
C LEU A 565 6.82 14.30 -13.26
N LEU A 566 5.52 14.10 -13.12
CA LEU A 566 4.72 13.19 -13.93
C LEU A 566 3.41 13.88 -14.30
N PHE A 567 3.06 13.81 -15.56
CA PHE A 567 1.78 14.27 -16.09
C PHE A 567 1.15 13.15 -16.90
N ASN A 568 -0.15 12.91 -16.73
CA ASN A 568 -0.89 11.91 -17.48
C ASN A 568 -2.20 12.49 -17.98
N TYR A 569 -2.57 12.11 -19.18
CA TYR A 569 -3.92 12.28 -19.75
C TYR A 569 -4.45 10.92 -20.18
N SER A 570 -5.70 10.64 -19.90
CA SER A 570 -6.39 9.44 -20.38
C SER A 570 -7.84 9.74 -20.70
N HIS A 571 -8.31 9.20 -21.84
CA HIS A 571 -9.72 9.09 -22.18
C HIS A 571 -10.13 7.61 -22.13
N GLN A 572 -11.26 7.29 -21.50
CA GLN A 572 -11.79 5.93 -21.43
C GLN A 572 -13.31 5.96 -21.64
N LYS A 573 -13.82 4.94 -22.33
CA LYS A 573 -15.27 4.71 -22.46
C LYS A 573 -15.59 3.29 -22.02
N SER A 574 -16.67 3.10 -21.25
CA SER A 574 -17.11 1.79 -20.77
C SER A 574 -18.61 1.71 -20.64
N CYS A 575 -19.14 0.49 -20.67
CA CYS A 575 -20.52 0.25 -20.25
C CYS A 575 -20.67 0.59 -18.77
N TYR A 576 -21.74 1.29 -18.41
CA TYR A 576 -22.12 1.56 -17.02
C TYR A 576 -22.55 0.25 -16.34
N ASP A 577 -22.74 0.30 -15.02
CA ASP A 577 -23.16 -0.86 -14.21
C ASP A 577 -24.38 -1.56 -14.83
N VAL A 578 -24.16 -2.78 -15.33
CA VAL A 578 -25.19 -3.59 -16.01
C VAL A 578 -26.37 -3.90 -15.08
N GLY A 579 -26.12 -4.04 -13.77
CA GLY A 579 -27.16 -4.30 -12.79
C GLY A 579 -28.27 -3.25 -12.79
N ASN A 580 -27.90 -1.98 -12.92
CA ASN A 580 -28.88 -0.88 -13.02
C ASN A 580 -29.60 -0.83 -14.39
N CYS A 581 -29.16 -1.60 -15.36
CA CYS A 581 -29.72 -1.65 -16.71
C CYS A 581 -30.59 -2.89 -16.96
N LEU A 582 -30.55 -3.92 -16.08
CA LEU A 582 -31.31 -5.17 -16.26
C LEU A 582 -32.81 -4.87 -16.36
N PRO A 583 -33.55 -5.50 -17.29
CA PRO A 583 -35.02 -5.40 -17.33
C PRO A 583 -35.66 -6.28 -16.25
N LEU A 584 -35.20 -6.12 -15.03
CA LEU A 584 -35.64 -6.83 -13.83
C LEU A 584 -35.87 -5.82 -12.71
N ALA A 585 -36.82 -6.14 -11.84
CA ALA A 585 -37.01 -5.44 -10.57
C ALA A 585 -36.56 -6.37 -9.44
N TYR A 586 -35.44 -6.07 -8.80
CA TYR A 586 -34.86 -6.93 -7.77
C TYR A 586 -34.37 -6.16 -6.57
N TYR A 587 -34.39 -6.78 -5.41
CA TYR A 587 -33.92 -6.21 -4.14
C TYR A 587 -32.43 -6.45 -3.96
N ILE A 588 -31.67 -5.40 -3.72
CA ILE A 588 -30.28 -5.47 -3.28
C ILE A 588 -30.17 -5.57 -1.76
N SER A 589 -31.17 -5.07 -1.05
CA SER A 589 -31.36 -5.20 0.39
C SER A 589 -32.86 -5.29 0.71
N TYR A 590 -33.22 -5.58 1.94
CA TYR A 590 -34.61 -5.68 2.35
C TYR A 590 -35.45 -4.40 2.14
N ALA A 591 -34.81 -3.25 2.08
CA ALA A 591 -35.48 -1.94 1.90
C ALA A 591 -35.02 -1.19 0.62
N THR A 592 -34.22 -1.81 -0.25
CA THR A 592 -33.73 -1.14 -1.48
C THR A 592 -33.93 -2.04 -2.70
N ARG A 593 -34.65 -1.51 -3.70
CA ARG A 593 -34.97 -2.20 -4.97
C ARG A 593 -34.38 -1.45 -6.15
N ILE A 594 -33.88 -2.18 -7.14
CA ILE A 594 -33.44 -1.66 -8.43
C ILE A 594 -34.49 -2.02 -9.50
N GLU A 595 -34.84 -1.06 -10.34
CA GLU A 595 -35.76 -1.22 -11.46
C GLU A 595 -35.05 -0.70 -12.73
N GLY A 596 -34.43 -1.62 -13.48
CA GLY A 596 -33.76 -1.30 -14.73
C GLY A 596 -34.73 -1.30 -15.92
N ASN A 597 -34.31 -0.71 -17.04
CA ASN A 597 -35.14 -0.51 -18.24
C ASN A 597 -34.72 -1.35 -19.45
N GLY A 598 -33.75 -2.26 -19.32
CA GLY A 598 -33.27 -3.11 -20.39
C GLY A 598 -32.34 -2.41 -21.39
N LYS A 599 -31.92 -1.16 -21.15
CA LYS A 599 -31.08 -0.37 -22.05
C LYS A 599 -29.69 -0.19 -21.48
N LEU A 600 -28.67 -0.54 -22.25
CA LEU A 600 -27.29 -0.30 -21.85
C LEU A 600 -26.94 1.18 -21.88
N CYS A 601 -26.17 1.62 -20.90
CA CYS A 601 -25.65 2.97 -20.81
C CYS A 601 -24.12 2.96 -20.94
N PHE A 602 -23.56 3.91 -21.69
CA PHE A 602 -22.13 4.07 -21.85
C PHE A 602 -21.70 5.41 -21.30
N ILE A 603 -20.64 5.39 -20.53
CA ILE A 603 -20.04 6.59 -19.91
C ILE A 603 -18.61 6.74 -20.40
N SER A 604 -18.14 7.98 -20.48
CA SER A 604 -16.76 8.26 -20.79
C SER A 604 -16.09 9.11 -19.71
N TYR A 605 -14.80 8.87 -19.53
CA TYR A 605 -13.96 9.56 -18.55
C TYR A 605 -12.80 10.25 -19.28
N ASP A 606 -12.65 11.55 -19.06
CA ASP A 606 -11.46 12.30 -19.41
C ASP A 606 -10.72 12.65 -18.11
N ASN A 607 -9.53 12.12 -17.94
CA ASN A 607 -8.73 12.33 -16.73
C ASN A 607 -7.39 12.97 -17.07
N VAL A 608 -7.09 14.05 -16.35
CA VAL A 608 -5.77 14.70 -16.33
C VAL A 608 -5.24 14.58 -14.92
N ASP A 609 -4.05 14.04 -14.75
CA ASP A 609 -3.38 14.04 -13.46
C ASP A 609 -1.92 14.47 -13.55
N GLY A 610 -1.50 15.22 -12.55
CA GLY A 610 -0.12 15.69 -12.36
C GLY A 610 0.42 15.22 -11.01
N LYS A 611 1.70 14.85 -10.98
CA LYS A 611 2.41 14.48 -9.76
C LYS A 611 3.78 15.12 -9.72
N LEU A 612 4.15 15.64 -8.55
CA LEU A 612 5.49 16.10 -8.20
C LEU A 612 6.02 15.25 -7.05
N GLU A 613 7.21 14.71 -7.20
CA GLU A 613 7.90 13.93 -6.17
C GLU A 613 9.29 14.51 -5.93
N PHE A 614 9.55 14.91 -4.68
CA PHE A 614 10.88 15.27 -4.20
C PHE A 614 11.32 14.30 -3.12
N SER A 615 12.51 13.72 -3.27
CA SER A 615 13.07 12.74 -2.35
C SER A 615 14.55 12.99 -2.16
N ASN A 616 14.93 13.56 -1.01
CA ASN A 616 16.33 13.73 -0.63
C ASN A 616 16.63 12.94 0.67
N PRO A 617 17.08 11.68 0.54
CA PRO A 617 17.41 10.84 1.71
C PRO A 617 18.53 11.41 2.58
N ASN A 618 19.48 12.16 2.00
CA ASN A 618 20.64 12.68 2.73
C ASN A 618 20.24 13.67 3.81
N ILE A 619 19.21 14.47 3.55
CA ILE A 619 18.65 15.40 4.52
C ILE A 619 17.34 14.92 5.12
N GLY A 620 16.89 13.70 4.79
CA GLY A 620 15.65 13.11 5.30
C GLY A 620 14.39 13.88 4.92
N LEU A 621 14.35 14.52 3.73
CA LEU A 621 13.22 15.34 3.27
C LEU A 621 12.54 14.68 2.08
N PHE A 622 11.23 14.46 2.21
CA PHE A 622 10.37 13.89 1.18
C PHE A 622 9.13 14.76 1.04
N PHE A 623 8.82 15.09 -0.20
CA PHE A 623 7.61 15.84 -0.54
C PHE A 623 6.95 15.21 -1.75
N ASN A 624 5.64 15.03 -1.72
CA ASN A 624 4.85 14.66 -2.87
C ASN A 624 3.60 15.56 -2.95
N ALA A 625 3.25 15.92 -4.18
CA ALA A 625 2.00 16.60 -4.48
C ALA A 625 1.36 15.96 -5.70
N ARG A 626 0.04 15.86 -5.69
CA ARG A 626 -0.76 15.32 -6.79
C ARG A 626 -1.98 16.20 -7.00
N GLY A 627 -2.30 16.46 -8.27
CA GLY A 627 -3.57 17.05 -8.68
C GLY A 627 -4.20 16.19 -9.77
N SER A 628 -5.53 16.01 -9.73
CA SER A 628 -6.26 15.38 -10.82
C SER A 628 -7.58 16.10 -11.12
N TYR A 629 -7.93 16.13 -12.38
CA TYR A 629 -9.18 16.62 -12.90
C TYR A 629 -9.82 15.50 -13.74
N THR A 630 -11.03 15.12 -13.41
CA THR A 630 -11.78 14.08 -14.12
C THR A 630 -13.13 14.64 -14.57
N LEU A 631 -13.39 14.56 -15.88
CA LEU A 631 -14.71 14.81 -16.47
C LEU A 631 -15.35 13.45 -16.79
N ILE A 632 -16.58 13.25 -16.34
CA ILE A 632 -17.35 12.03 -16.55
C ILE A 632 -18.57 12.42 -17.39
N ASN A 633 -18.63 11.92 -18.62
CA ASN A 633 -19.68 12.26 -19.58
C ASN A 633 -20.70 11.13 -19.69
N ASP A 634 -21.91 11.49 -20.08
CA ASP A 634 -23.02 10.57 -20.33
C ASP A 634 -23.44 9.72 -19.12
N VAL A 635 -23.24 10.22 -17.90
CA VAL A 635 -23.62 9.51 -16.67
C VAL A 635 -25.15 9.36 -16.65
N PRO A 636 -25.70 8.13 -16.56
CA PRO A 636 -27.12 7.93 -16.48
C PRO A 636 -27.68 8.52 -15.17
N LEU A 637 -28.81 9.18 -15.25
CA LEU A 637 -29.53 9.66 -14.07
C LEU A 637 -30.62 8.66 -13.71
N PHE A 638 -30.78 8.44 -12.40
CA PHE A 638 -31.81 7.55 -11.86
C PHE A 638 -32.87 8.36 -11.15
N GLY A 639 -34.13 7.95 -11.34
CA GLY A 639 -35.24 8.39 -10.54
C GLY A 639 -35.25 7.65 -9.21
N TYR A 640 -35.67 8.33 -8.18
CA TYR A 640 -35.72 7.77 -6.83
C TYR A 640 -37.12 7.91 -6.27
N ARG A 641 -37.65 6.83 -5.70
CA ARG A 641 -38.96 6.77 -5.08
C ARG A 641 -38.84 6.11 -3.71
N TYR A 642 -39.47 6.69 -2.73
CA TYR A 642 -39.60 6.11 -1.41
C TYR A 642 -41.08 5.91 -1.09
N ASP A 643 -41.50 4.67 -0.98
CA ASP A 643 -42.85 4.27 -0.71
C ASP A 643 -42.88 3.00 0.13
N ASN A 644 -43.77 2.94 1.12
CA ASN A 644 -43.97 1.79 2.00
C ASN A 644 -42.63 1.23 2.58
N ASN A 645 -41.73 2.13 3.03
CA ASN A 645 -40.41 1.79 3.56
C ASN A 645 -39.46 1.18 2.54
N ILE A 646 -39.76 1.20 1.23
CA ILE A 646 -38.91 0.73 0.16
C ILE A 646 -38.36 1.94 -0.61
N TYR A 647 -37.02 1.96 -0.74
CA TYR A 647 -36.30 2.91 -1.56
C TYR A 647 -36.01 2.27 -2.93
N SER A 648 -36.69 2.74 -3.97
CA SER A 648 -36.58 2.24 -5.35
C SER A 648 -35.68 3.15 -6.17
N ILE A 649 -34.71 2.54 -6.87
CA ILE A 649 -33.82 3.18 -7.83
C ILE A 649 -34.31 2.80 -9.23
N VAL A 650 -34.82 3.77 -9.96
CA VAL A 650 -35.49 3.57 -11.25
C VAL A 650 -34.65 4.15 -12.38
N ALA A 651 -34.35 3.35 -13.39
CA ALA A 651 -33.60 3.81 -14.55
C ALA A 651 -34.40 4.86 -15.35
N THR A 652 -33.81 6.02 -15.63
CA THR A 652 -34.40 7.08 -16.48
C THR A 652 -33.64 7.16 -17.81
N PRO A 653 -34.24 7.79 -18.85
CA PRO A 653 -33.54 8.03 -20.12
C PRO A 653 -32.54 9.19 -20.05
N GLN A 654 -32.49 9.92 -18.93
CA GLN A 654 -31.70 11.14 -18.78
C GLN A 654 -30.23 10.82 -18.51
N LYS A 655 -29.34 11.67 -19.04
CA LYS A 655 -27.90 11.61 -18.82
C LYS A 655 -27.35 12.98 -18.46
N ALA A 656 -26.21 13.00 -17.78
CA ALA A 656 -25.55 14.24 -17.39
C ALA A 656 -24.01 14.08 -17.36
N ASN A 657 -23.32 15.22 -17.30
CA ASN A 657 -21.86 15.23 -17.13
C ASN A 657 -21.54 15.63 -15.68
N ASN A 658 -20.62 14.88 -15.09
CA ASN A 658 -20.09 15.10 -13.75
C ASN A 658 -18.62 15.51 -13.83
N ARG A 659 -18.13 16.21 -12.81
CA ARG A 659 -16.77 16.70 -12.75
C ARG A 659 -16.18 16.43 -11.37
N GLN A 660 -14.95 15.94 -11.32
CA GLN A 660 -14.22 15.74 -10.08
C GLN A 660 -12.86 16.42 -10.13
N VAL A 661 -12.54 17.16 -9.08
CA VAL A 661 -11.22 17.75 -8.85
C VAL A 661 -10.67 17.19 -7.55
N LEU A 662 -9.42 16.73 -7.59
CA LEU A 662 -8.70 16.22 -6.43
C LEU A 662 -7.32 16.86 -6.38
N ALA A 663 -6.92 17.33 -5.20
CA ALA A 663 -5.58 17.81 -4.91
C ALA A 663 -5.09 17.20 -3.60
N SER A 664 -3.84 16.78 -3.55
CA SER A 664 -3.20 16.28 -2.34
C SER A 664 -1.75 16.69 -2.25
N ALA A 665 -1.26 16.92 -1.04
CA ALA A 665 0.14 17.21 -0.77
C ALA A 665 0.57 16.57 0.56
N GLU A 666 1.80 16.03 0.59
CA GLU A 666 2.39 15.45 1.80
C GLU A 666 3.87 15.82 1.89
N LEU A 667 4.28 16.29 3.04
CA LEU A 667 5.65 16.62 3.41
C LEU A 667 6.08 15.79 4.60
N SER A 668 7.17 15.02 4.47
CA SER A 668 7.79 14.26 5.57
C SER A 668 9.22 14.71 5.76
N LYS A 669 9.60 14.97 7.01
CA LYS A 669 10.95 15.40 7.39
C LYS A 669 11.44 14.62 8.62
N ALA A 670 12.65 14.07 8.50
CA ALA A 670 13.39 13.49 9.60
C ALA A 670 14.45 14.46 10.11
N PHE A 671 14.52 14.65 11.44
CA PHE A 671 15.48 15.52 12.14
C PHE A 671 16.33 14.69 13.10
N GLY A 672 17.53 15.18 13.43
CA GLY A 672 18.38 14.59 14.44
C GLY A 672 18.71 13.11 14.21
N TYR A 673 19.08 12.75 12.97
CA TYR A 673 19.31 11.36 12.57
C TYR A 673 18.08 10.42 12.82
N GLY A 674 16.86 10.96 12.67
CA GLY A 674 15.61 10.20 12.82
C GLY A 674 15.07 10.12 14.26
N LYS A 675 15.58 10.94 15.18
CA LYS A 675 15.00 11.08 16.53
C LYS A 675 13.64 11.76 16.50
N LEU A 676 13.41 12.63 15.53
CA LEU A 676 12.12 13.26 15.29
C LEU A 676 11.77 13.10 13.81
N MET A 677 10.61 12.53 13.53
CA MET A 677 10.01 12.50 12.21
C MET A 677 8.66 13.21 12.26
N MET A 678 8.44 14.11 11.33
CA MET A 678 7.18 14.84 11.18
C MET A 678 6.64 14.65 9.77
N THR A 679 5.32 14.43 9.67
CA THR A 679 4.61 14.35 8.39
C THR A 679 3.38 15.25 8.45
N ILE A 680 3.24 16.12 7.45
CA ILE A 680 2.07 16.97 7.26
C ILE A 680 1.47 16.61 5.92
N GLY A 681 0.16 16.41 5.86
CA GLY A 681 -0.57 16.13 4.62
C GLY A 681 -1.87 16.91 4.56
N ALA A 682 -2.30 17.23 3.35
CA ALA A 682 -3.59 17.85 3.08
C ALA A 682 -4.17 17.28 1.79
N ASP A 683 -5.49 17.05 1.79
CA ASP A 683 -6.25 16.60 0.63
C ASP A 683 -7.49 17.48 0.46
N ALA A 684 -7.84 17.76 -0.78
CA ALA A 684 -9.04 18.48 -1.17
C ALA A 684 -9.70 17.74 -2.33
N MET A 685 -11.01 17.51 -2.24
CA MET A 685 -11.80 16.92 -3.31
C MET A 685 -13.09 17.72 -3.50
N ARG A 686 -13.40 18.04 -4.75
CA ARG A 686 -14.70 18.55 -5.16
C ARG A 686 -15.28 17.66 -6.23
N HIS A 687 -16.50 17.19 -6.03
CA HIS A 687 -17.29 16.42 -6.98
C HIS A 687 -18.55 17.20 -7.34
N ASP A 688 -18.59 17.78 -8.54
CA ASP A 688 -19.78 18.37 -9.11
C ASP A 688 -20.55 17.26 -9.86
N TYR A 689 -21.83 17.12 -9.57
CA TYR A 689 -22.67 16.10 -10.18
C TYR A 689 -24.11 16.60 -10.39
N LYS A 690 -24.85 15.87 -11.23
CA LYS A 690 -26.25 16.10 -11.45
C LYS A 690 -27.07 14.93 -10.94
N ALA A 691 -28.25 15.21 -10.42
CA ALA A 691 -29.21 14.24 -9.93
C ALA A 691 -30.58 14.47 -10.58
N TRP A 692 -31.38 13.41 -10.76
CA TRP A 692 -32.74 13.50 -11.19
C TRP A 692 -33.68 13.61 -9.98
N ILE A 693 -34.24 14.78 -9.73
CA ILE A 693 -35.05 15.06 -8.56
C ILE A 693 -36.34 15.73 -9.03
N SER A 694 -37.51 15.19 -8.65
CA SER A 694 -38.82 15.75 -9.00
C SER A 694 -38.98 16.06 -10.49
N GLU A 695 -38.61 15.09 -11.33
CA GLU A 695 -38.69 15.14 -12.80
C GLU A 695 -37.83 16.23 -13.47
N GLN A 696 -36.84 16.76 -12.77
CA GLN A 696 -35.89 17.72 -13.32
C GLN A 696 -34.44 17.40 -12.92
N VAL A 697 -33.52 17.91 -13.72
CA VAL A 697 -32.07 17.75 -13.45
C VAL A 697 -31.67 18.82 -12.42
N ALA A 698 -31.19 18.35 -11.28
CA ALA A 698 -30.66 19.19 -10.20
C ALA A 698 -29.12 19.21 -10.20
N ASP A 699 -28.52 20.37 -10.03
CA ASP A 699 -27.09 20.56 -9.89
C ASP A 699 -26.66 20.48 -8.42
N GLY A 700 -25.67 19.62 -8.13
CA GLY A 700 -25.10 19.46 -6.80
C GLY A 700 -23.58 19.35 -6.81
N HIS A 701 -22.98 19.59 -5.65
CA HIS A 701 -21.57 19.24 -5.43
C HIS A 701 -21.31 18.82 -3.98
N VAL A 702 -20.30 17.99 -3.82
CA VAL A 702 -19.72 17.61 -2.53
C VAL A 702 -18.28 18.12 -2.47
N ASP A 703 -17.98 18.89 -1.43
CA ASP A 703 -16.64 19.32 -1.08
C ASP A 703 -16.16 18.51 0.12
N ASN A 704 -14.98 17.90 0.00
CA ASN A 704 -14.29 17.20 1.09
C ASN A 704 -12.88 17.77 1.24
N TYR A 705 -12.52 18.14 2.46
CA TYR A 705 -11.18 18.58 2.82
C TYR A 705 -10.66 17.72 3.96
N SER A 706 -9.41 17.34 3.88
CA SER A 706 -8.74 16.69 5.01
C SER A 706 -7.34 17.26 5.24
N ALA A 707 -6.92 17.25 6.49
CA ALA A 707 -5.56 17.57 6.87
C ALA A 707 -5.08 16.54 7.90
N LYS A 708 -3.81 16.15 7.80
CA LYS A 708 -3.18 15.25 8.76
C LYS A 708 -1.86 15.80 9.25
N PHE A 709 -1.58 15.56 10.51
CA PHE A 709 -0.29 15.79 11.14
C PHE A 709 0.12 14.51 11.87
N GLN A 710 1.34 14.06 11.64
CA GLN A 710 1.91 12.91 12.33
C GLN A 710 3.27 13.29 12.89
N VAL A 711 3.58 12.79 14.08
CA VAL A 711 4.87 12.95 14.74
C VAL A 711 5.29 11.63 15.36
N ALA A 712 6.57 11.27 15.15
CA ALA A 712 7.25 10.23 15.91
C ALA A 712 8.49 10.86 16.52
N PHE A 713 8.57 10.89 17.86
CA PHE A 713 9.63 11.54 18.61
C PHE A 713 10.24 10.60 19.63
N ILE A 714 11.58 10.46 19.58
CA ILE A 714 12.35 9.54 20.42
C ILE A 714 13.55 10.31 20.97
N PRO A 715 13.32 11.12 22.02
CA PRO A 715 14.40 11.91 22.61
C PRO A 715 15.46 11.02 23.26
N THR A 716 15.03 9.91 23.86
CA THR A 716 15.88 8.98 24.61
C THR A 716 15.52 7.51 24.29
N PRO A 717 16.41 6.54 24.55
CA PRO A 717 16.12 5.13 24.31
C PRO A 717 14.99 4.54 25.18
N TRP A 718 14.63 5.21 26.26
CA TRP A 718 13.62 4.75 27.23
C TRP A 718 12.27 5.45 27.08
N PHE A 719 12.16 6.46 26.20
CA PHE A 719 10.92 7.19 25.96
C PHE A 719 10.69 7.44 24.48
N SER A 720 9.47 7.19 24.01
CA SER A 720 9.00 7.62 22.69
C SER A 720 7.57 8.15 22.74
N LEU A 721 7.27 9.05 21.81
CA LEU A 721 5.95 9.64 21.63
C LEU A 721 5.57 9.54 20.15
N GLU A 722 4.38 9.00 19.88
CA GLU A 722 3.80 8.91 18.56
C GLU A 722 2.44 9.62 18.57
N GLY A 723 2.26 10.58 17.67
CA GLY A 723 1.02 11.36 17.56
C GLY A 723 0.51 11.41 16.14
N LYS A 724 -0.81 11.33 15.98
CA LYS A 724 -1.50 11.54 14.71
C LYS A 724 -2.77 12.33 14.95
N SER A 725 -2.90 13.45 14.24
CA SER A 725 -4.11 14.26 14.23
C SER A 725 -4.64 14.34 12.81
N THR A 726 -5.94 14.14 12.63
CA THR A 726 -6.62 14.31 11.34
C THR A 726 -7.82 15.22 11.51
N PHE A 727 -7.99 16.12 10.56
CA PHE A 727 -9.15 16.95 10.37
C PHE A 727 -9.85 16.52 9.09
N HIS A 728 -11.17 16.48 9.11
CA HIS A 728 -11.99 16.23 7.93
C HIS A 728 -13.20 17.15 7.93
N GLU A 729 -13.45 17.80 6.80
CA GLU A 729 -14.66 18.60 6.54
C GLU A 729 -15.36 18.07 5.30
N SER A 730 -16.67 17.88 5.37
CA SER A 730 -17.52 17.48 4.25
C SER A 730 -18.74 18.39 4.18
N LYS A 731 -19.06 18.85 2.96
CA LYS A 731 -20.21 19.70 2.70
C LYS A 731 -20.90 19.26 1.42
N TYR A 732 -22.21 19.07 1.49
CA TYR A 732 -23.08 18.91 0.34
C TYR A 732 -23.78 20.21 0.00
N THR A 733 -23.82 20.60 -1.25
CA THR A 733 -24.55 21.78 -1.72
C THR A 733 -25.39 21.41 -2.95
N ASN A 734 -26.70 21.64 -2.88
CA ASN A 734 -27.58 21.54 -4.01
C ASN A 734 -27.92 22.98 -4.49
N LYS A 735 -27.58 23.28 -5.75
CA LYS A 735 -27.79 24.62 -6.30
C LYS A 735 -29.25 24.85 -6.75
N THR A 736 -29.90 23.79 -7.20
CA THR A 736 -31.29 23.81 -7.67
C THR A 736 -32.26 23.80 -6.51
N PHE A 737 -32.08 22.90 -5.57
CA PHE A 737 -32.90 22.76 -4.37
C PHE A 737 -32.08 23.10 -3.13
N ARG A 738 -31.98 24.39 -2.78
CA ARG A 738 -31.10 24.84 -1.68
C ARG A 738 -31.46 24.24 -0.33
N SER A 739 -32.73 23.92 -0.09
CA SER A 739 -33.20 23.24 1.13
C SER A 739 -32.60 21.86 1.34
N LEU A 740 -32.09 21.21 0.26
CA LEU A 740 -31.43 19.92 0.32
C LEU A 740 -29.91 20.03 0.66
N SER A 741 -29.39 21.24 0.84
CA SER A 741 -27.96 21.44 1.16
C SER A 741 -27.67 21.18 2.64
N SER A 742 -26.48 20.66 2.95
CA SER A 742 -26.01 20.47 4.33
C SER A 742 -25.18 21.65 4.83
N SER A 743 -25.14 21.83 6.14
CA SER A 743 -24.09 22.60 6.81
C SER A 743 -22.74 21.85 6.68
N PRO A 744 -21.59 22.55 6.74
CA PRO A 744 -20.29 21.87 6.78
C PRO A 744 -20.18 20.97 8.01
N LEU A 745 -19.94 19.69 7.79
CA LEU A 745 -19.67 18.71 8.85
C LEU A 745 -18.16 18.57 9.04
N ARG A 746 -17.67 18.93 10.21
CA ARG A 746 -16.26 18.86 10.59
C ARG A 746 -16.05 17.78 11.63
N SER A 747 -15.03 16.98 11.41
CA SER A 747 -14.63 15.96 12.39
C SER A 747 -13.13 16.01 12.62
N PHE A 748 -12.74 15.73 13.87
CA PHE A 748 -11.37 15.69 14.33
C PHE A 748 -11.10 14.35 15.00
N LYS A 749 -9.95 13.78 14.67
CA LYS A 749 -9.46 12.56 15.29
C LYS A 749 -8.03 12.81 15.76
N HIS A 750 -7.77 12.57 17.04
CA HIS A 750 -6.45 12.70 17.66
C HIS A 750 -6.07 11.37 18.29
N ASN A 751 -4.92 10.83 17.91
CA ASN A 751 -4.32 9.65 18.51
C ASN A 751 -2.96 10.05 19.06
N LEU A 752 -2.69 9.69 20.31
CA LEU A 752 -1.42 9.92 20.98
C LEU A 752 -1.01 8.65 21.73
N THR A 753 0.19 8.15 21.46
CA THR A 753 0.78 7.01 22.19
C THR A 753 2.09 7.44 22.82
N MET A 754 2.22 7.22 24.11
CA MET A 754 3.43 7.44 24.90
C MET A 754 3.98 6.10 25.34
N ASN A 755 5.26 5.86 25.09
CA ASN A 755 5.93 4.62 25.47
C ASN A 755 7.06 4.94 26.44
N PHE A 756 7.07 4.24 27.59
CA PHE A 756 8.13 4.24 28.59
C PHE A 756 8.76 2.86 28.67
N MET A 757 10.09 2.78 28.57
CA MET A 757 10.84 1.54 28.40
C MET A 757 11.94 1.38 29.45
N PRO A 758 11.61 1.28 30.75
CA PRO A 758 12.59 1.05 31.80
C PRO A 758 13.02 -0.43 31.80
N GLY A 759 14.30 -0.69 31.51
CA GLY A 759 14.85 -2.06 31.50
C GLY A 759 14.13 -2.98 30.53
N ASN A 760 13.50 -4.03 31.06
CA ASN A 760 12.76 -5.05 30.29
C ASN A 760 11.25 -4.77 30.20
N PHE A 761 10.78 -3.67 30.76
CA PHE A 761 9.37 -3.28 30.71
C PHE A 761 9.13 -2.27 29.59
N LEU A 762 7.94 -2.37 28.99
CA LEU A 762 7.35 -1.40 28.09
C LEU A 762 5.98 -1.03 28.63
N PHE A 763 5.78 0.24 28.96
CA PHE A 763 4.48 0.82 29.26
C PHE A 763 4.06 1.68 28.08
N ALA A 764 2.96 1.30 27.42
CA ALA A 764 2.37 2.07 26.34
C ALA A 764 1.02 2.62 26.80
N TRP A 765 0.85 3.92 26.71
CA TRP A 765 -0.38 4.62 27.05
C TRP A 765 -0.91 5.32 25.80
N THR A 766 -2.07 4.87 25.32
CA THR A 766 -2.68 5.36 24.07
C THR A 766 -3.95 6.13 24.38
N HIS A 767 -4.09 7.29 23.77
CA HIS A 767 -5.26 8.16 23.84
C HIS A 767 -5.85 8.38 22.46
N GLU A 768 -7.16 8.29 22.33
CA GLU A 768 -7.88 8.66 21.13
C GLU A 768 -9.04 9.57 21.48
N LEU A 769 -9.13 10.70 20.79
CA LEU A 769 -10.21 11.65 20.91
C LEU A 769 -10.86 11.87 19.54
N TYR A 770 -12.17 11.72 19.51
CA TYR A 770 -13.01 11.97 18.33
C TYR A 770 -14.02 13.04 18.69
N HIS A 771 -14.09 14.12 17.90
CA HIS A 771 -15.08 15.17 18.10
C HIS A 771 -15.55 15.75 16.76
N SER A 772 -16.74 16.34 16.75
CA SER A 772 -17.38 16.96 15.60
C SER A 772 -17.87 18.37 15.98
N ASN A 773 -18.07 19.23 14.97
CA ASN A 773 -18.77 20.49 15.14
C ASN A 773 -20.29 20.33 15.25
N ASP A 774 -20.81 19.13 15.02
CA ASP A 774 -22.23 18.85 15.16
C ASP A 774 -22.56 18.56 16.63
N HIS A 775 -23.36 19.43 17.24
CA HIS A 775 -23.76 19.30 18.64
C HIS A 775 -24.66 18.09 18.93
N SER A 776 -25.28 17.49 17.89
CA SER A 776 -26.03 16.22 18.02
C SER A 776 -25.12 15.00 18.21
N VAL A 777 -23.82 15.13 17.90
CA VAL A 777 -22.82 14.08 17.99
C VAL A 777 -21.99 14.24 19.25
N SER A 778 -22.00 13.24 20.12
CA SER A 778 -21.21 13.27 21.36
C SER A 778 -19.71 13.05 21.08
N HIS A 779 -18.89 13.69 21.91
CA HIS A 779 -17.45 13.42 21.90
C HIS A 779 -17.17 12.00 22.38
N THR A 780 -16.24 11.31 21.71
CA THR A 780 -15.84 9.96 22.08
C THR A 780 -14.36 9.97 22.44
N TYR A 781 -14.02 9.48 23.64
CA TYR A 781 -12.67 9.41 24.13
C TYR A 781 -12.33 7.99 24.58
N PHE A 782 -11.16 7.50 24.15
CA PHE A 782 -10.59 6.23 24.56
C PHE A 782 -9.24 6.46 25.23
N SER A 783 -8.96 5.64 26.22
CA SER A 783 -7.64 5.52 26.82
C SER A 783 -7.34 4.05 27.05
N ASP A 784 -6.18 3.62 26.58
CA ASP A 784 -5.71 2.24 26.72
C ASP A 784 -4.34 2.23 27.38
N LEU A 785 -4.12 1.26 28.25
CA LEU A 785 -2.84 1.02 28.89
C LEU A 785 -2.37 -0.39 28.55
N LYS A 786 -1.12 -0.50 28.13
CA LYS A 786 -0.45 -1.79 27.90
C LYS A 786 0.86 -1.81 28.66
N CYS A 787 1.07 -2.85 29.48
CA CYS A 787 2.33 -3.15 30.13
C CYS A 787 2.87 -4.46 29.55
N THR A 788 4.09 -4.44 29.01
CA THR A 788 4.75 -5.64 28.46
C THR A 788 6.08 -5.84 29.19
N TYR A 789 6.30 -7.04 29.69
CA TYR A 789 7.58 -7.51 30.21
C TYR A 789 8.21 -8.47 29.19
N THR A 790 9.44 -8.18 28.75
CA THR A 790 10.18 -9.00 27.81
C THR A 790 11.40 -9.62 28.47
N HIS A 791 11.50 -10.95 28.42
CA HIS A 791 12.68 -11.68 28.91
C HIS A 791 13.09 -12.76 27.92
N LYS A 792 14.28 -12.58 27.30
CA LYS A 792 14.80 -13.49 26.26
C LYS A 792 13.79 -13.73 25.14
N ARG A 793 13.15 -14.89 25.14
CA ARG A 793 12.17 -15.36 24.12
C ARG A 793 10.72 -15.20 24.59
N TYR A 794 10.47 -14.78 25.82
CA TYR A 794 9.13 -14.63 26.38
C TYR A 794 8.72 -13.17 26.48
N GLU A 795 7.47 -12.89 26.18
CA GLU A 795 6.83 -11.62 26.47
C GLU A 795 5.51 -11.87 27.20
N ILE A 796 5.29 -11.13 28.26
CA ILE A 796 4.03 -11.14 29.02
C ILE A 796 3.45 -9.74 28.91
N SER A 797 2.24 -9.61 28.41
CA SER A 797 1.57 -8.31 28.22
C SER A 797 0.25 -8.29 28.98
N PHE A 798 0.04 -7.26 29.78
CA PHE A 798 -1.25 -6.90 30.34
C PHE A 798 -1.80 -5.70 29.59
N MET A 799 -3.08 -5.74 29.19
CA MET A 799 -3.77 -4.68 28.45
C MET A 799 -5.07 -4.31 29.17
N ALA A 800 -5.34 -3.02 29.28
CA ALA A 800 -6.59 -2.45 29.71
C ALA A 800 -7.07 -1.49 28.61
N ASN A 801 -8.14 -1.87 27.90
CA ASN A 801 -8.67 -1.10 26.78
C ASN A 801 -9.95 -0.36 27.21
N ASN A 802 -10.18 0.82 26.60
CA ASN A 802 -11.34 1.67 26.85
C ASN A 802 -11.59 1.93 28.35
N ILE A 803 -10.53 2.33 29.08
CA ILE A 803 -10.53 2.47 30.54
C ILE A 803 -11.68 3.36 31.04
N PHE A 804 -12.05 4.41 30.28
CA PHE A 804 -13.15 5.33 30.63
C PHE A 804 -14.55 4.80 30.27
N GLY A 805 -14.63 3.70 29.51
CA GLY A 805 -15.88 2.98 29.24
C GLY A 805 -16.83 3.72 28.29
N SER A 806 -16.32 4.31 27.21
CA SER A 806 -17.15 4.85 26.12
C SER A 806 -18.02 3.74 25.54
N LYS A 807 -19.36 3.96 25.45
CA LYS A 807 -20.33 2.92 25.09
C LYS A 807 -20.88 3.03 23.66
N LYS A 808 -20.86 4.23 23.08
CA LYS A 808 -21.42 4.52 21.76
C LYS A 808 -20.51 5.48 21.00
N TYR A 809 -20.54 5.37 19.68
CA TYR A 809 -19.92 6.30 18.75
C TYR A 809 -20.98 6.85 17.82
N GLU A 810 -21.08 8.16 17.73
CA GLU A 810 -22.05 8.86 16.95
C GLU A 810 -21.36 9.66 15.85
N ARG A 811 -21.97 9.72 14.67
CA ARG A 811 -21.42 10.51 13.55
C ARG A 811 -22.50 10.90 12.56
N ASN A 812 -22.27 12.00 11.85
CA ASN A 812 -22.95 12.36 10.62
C ASN A 812 -22.05 12.11 9.41
N VAL A 813 -22.62 11.60 8.32
CA VAL A 813 -21.94 11.38 7.04
C VAL A 813 -22.79 11.98 5.94
N VAL A 814 -22.16 12.72 5.04
CA VAL A 814 -22.80 13.30 3.86
C VAL A 814 -22.41 12.47 2.65
N TYR A 815 -23.42 11.95 1.98
CA TYR A 815 -23.30 11.31 0.67
C TYR A 815 -23.94 12.20 -0.40
N SER A 816 -23.77 11.85 -1.67
CA SER A 816 -24.40 12.59 -2.78
C SER A 816 -25.94 12.54 -2.79
N SER A 817 -26.52 11.52 -2.18
CA SER A 817 -27.96 11.25 -2.18
C SER A 817 -28.59 11.24 -0.78
N THR A 818 -27.78 11.24 0.28
CA THR A 818 -28.25 11.10 1.65
C THR A 818 -27.38 11.85 2.67
N ILE A 819 -27.99 12.29 3.76
CA ILE A 819 -27.31 12.66 5.00
C ILE A 819 -27.70 11.62 6.04
N GLN A 820 -26.70 10.97 6.62
CA GLN A 820 -26.93 9.86 7.54
C GLN A 820 -26.33 10.17 8.91
N TYR A 821 -27.17 10.16 9.94
CA TYR A 821 -26.75 10.11 11.34
C TYR A 821 -26.69 8.66 11.79
N THR A 822 -25.53 8.22 12.29
CA THR A 822 -25.29 6.83 12.69
C THR A 822 -24.83 6.74 14.14
N VAL A 823 -25.42 5.80 14.87
CA VAL A 823 -24.97 5.39 16.21
C VAL A 823 -24.48 3.94 16.16
N ASN A 824 -23.26 3.72 16.58
CA ASN A 824 -22.66 2.39 16.69
C ASN A 824 -22.37 2.07 18.16
N SER A 825 -22.60 0.82 18.56
CA SER A 825 -22.15 0.31 19.86
C SER A 825 -20.64 0.12 19.89
N LEU A 826 -20.03 0.43 21.00
CA LEU A 826 -18.59 0.28 21.24
C LEU A 826 -18.32 -0.90 22.18
N ARG A 827 -17.13 -1.49 22.01
CA ARG A 827 -16.62 -2.50 22.93
C ARG A 827 -16.43 -1.88 24.33
N PRO A 828 -16.86 -2.59 25.39
CA PRO A 828 -16.78 -2.05 26.75
C PRO A 828 -15.33 -1.98 27.24
N ARG A 829 -15.14 -1.76 28.55
CA ARG A 829 -13.81 -1.92 29.18
C ARG A 829 -13.37 -3.37 29.06
N GLU A 830 -12.12 -3.58 28.68
CA GLU A 830 -11.57 -4.92 28.48
C GLU A 830 -10.21 -5.02 29.17
N PHE A 831 -10.00 -6.15 29.83
CA PHE A 831 -8.73 -6.51 30.44
C PHE A 831 -8.24 -7.81 29.84
N MET A 832 -6.98 -7.87 29.40
CA MET A 832 -6.41 -9.06 28.77
C MET A 832 -4.97 -9.29 29.23
N LEU A 833 -4.64 -10.53 29.49
CA LEU A 833 -3.28 -11.01 29.73
C LEU A 833 -2.85 -11.87 28.53
N GLU A 834 -1.75 -11.52 27.91
CA GLU A 834 -1.17 -12.26 26.77
C GLU A 834 0.24 -12.75 27.12
N VAL A 835 0.54 -13.99 26.78
CA VAL A 835 1.87 -14.56 26.86
C VAL A 835 2.29 -14.98 25.47
N SER A 836 3.46 -14.50 25.01
CA SER A 836 4.03 -14.90 23.73
C SER A 836 5.43 -15.50 23.88
N PHE A 837 5.74 -16.43 23.01
CA PHE A 837 7.03 -17.11 22.92
C PHE A 837 7.52 -17.02 21.48
N SER A 838 8.78 -16.65 21.27
CA SER A 838 9.46 -16.59 19.97
C SER A 838 10.63 -17.58 19.91
N LEU A 839 10.65 -18.38 18.83
CA LEU A 839 11.76 -19.32 18.54
C LEU A 839 12.96 -18.57 17.96
#